data_091936e4ec6e67e75a8b50f0cafba8b1
#
_entry.id   091936e4ec6e67e75a8b50f0cafba8b1
#
_cell.length_a   1.000
_cell.length_b   1.000
_cell.length_c   1.000
_cell.angle_alpha   90.00
_cell.angle_beta   90.00
_cell.angle_gamma   90.00
#
_symmetry.space_group_name_H-M   'P 1'
#
loop_
_entity.id
_entity.type
_entity.pdbx_description
1 polymer ?
#
loop_
_entity_poly.entity_id
_entity_poly.type
_entity_poly.pdbx_seq_one_letter_code
_entity_poly.pdbx_strand_id
1 'polypeptide(L)'
;MARFLCVHGHFYQPPRENPWLETIERQASAYPYANWNARITAECYAPNAASRMLDGDLRIASIVNNYSRISFNFGPTLLAWLEAEDPAVYAAVLDADRVSRERYGGHGSAMAQAYNHLILPLANRRDKQTQILWGLRDFERRFGRPAAGMWLPETAVDLESLDLMAAHGVQFTILEPHQAARVRPMSSGAAGAAGPAVGAAGKAEWRSVDGGGIDPTRPYSVRLPSGRRMAVFFYDGPISRAVAFEGLLTSGERFASRLLSGVPHDDRPDGEDGAADRLVHIATDGETYGHHHRHGEMALTFALHHIEANGWATLTNYAQYLAAHPPTDEVAIVENSSWSCVHGVDRWREDCGCRIGGEPGWNQAWRAPLRQALDELRDELIPLYEQAAGELFAGDPWDVRDDYVEVVLDRSPAGVDRFLTRHLAAPATPARRVRALELLEMQRHAMLMYTSCGWFFDDLAGLEGVQVLRYAGRAAQLADRLFGGASERRLLRRLAWARSNDPKIGTGRDLYEARVRPAAVTPRQVAAHYAVRSLFADYPSPAVVHGHAAERVHGLRRQSGSARLAVGRLRLRSLATEAEEELCFAALYRGDPHLTAGVCHLVEDGEQVDSSAPTAPASAEEAVPELTAEAYQRFSGELEQAFGEPDQEGDLARAVELLDRGFAHAPYSLESLIGDEQGGVLDSILAGTLADVERQLHVIFDQQAPLMRFLGSVRTPLPAPLRAAADFVVNADLRRALGDGEAEPAGLERRLAEAAAMGVALDAEGLGLILATTLSVLLERLRVAPDEPGLLARAAARLALAQAAPFAVDLWRAQNLGHELRETAYPPRRAAAEAGDDAAAVWVGHFRRVADGLSLRLP
;
A
#
# COMPACT_ATOMS: atom_id res chain seq x y z
N MET A 1 17.74 -11.64 -38.56
CA MET A 1 16.76 -11.83 -37.49
C MET A 1 17.24 -11.02 -36.27
N ALA A 2 16.53 -9.92 -35.92
CA ALA A 2 16.84 -9.20 -34.70
C ALA A 2 16.16 -9.90 -33.49
N ARG A 3 16.87 -9.89 -32.36
CA ARG A 3 16.38 -10.43 -31.08
C ARG A 3 15.97 -9.27 -30.20
N PHE A 4 14.73 -9.28 -29.74
CA PHE A 4 14.20 -8.30 -28.81
C PHE A 4 13.92 -8.95 -27.46
N LEU A 5 14.10 -8.17 -26.38
CA LEU A 5 13.85 -8.63 -25.02
C LEU A 5 12.99 -7.61 -24.28
N CYS A 6 11.92 -8.12 -23.65
CA CYS A 6 11.08 -7.33 -22.75
C CYS A 6 10.83 -8.12 -21.44
N VAL A 7 11.12 -7.51 -20.31
CA VAL A 7 10.73 -8.04 -18.99
C VAL A 7 9.57 -7.20 -18.50
N HIS A 8 8.50 -7.84 -18.00
CA HIS A 8 7.36 -7.15 -17.40
C HIS A 8 7.24 -7.50 -15.91
N GLY A 9 7.13 -6.48 -15.09
CA GLY A 9 6.83 -6.59 -13.66
C GLY A 9 5.44 -6.03 -13.35
N HIS A 10 4.59 -6.86 -12.75
CA HIS A 10 3.30 -6.47 -12.19
C HIS A 10 3.48 -6.11 -10.72
N PHE A 11 3.56 -4.81 -10.39
CA PHE A 11 3.74 -4.30 -9.02
C PHE A 11 2.39 -3.96 -8.42
N TYR A 12 2.02 -4.70 -7.39
CA TYR A 12 0.70 -4.56 -6.81
C TYR A 12 0.70 -4.89 -5.31
N GLN A 13 0.03 -4.03 -4.53
CA GLN A 13 -0.43 -4.35 -3.18
C GLN A 13 -1.94 -4.12 -3.11
N PRO A 14 -2.69 -4.99 -2.41
CA PRO A 14 -4.10 -4.77 -2.18
C PRO A 14 -4.31 -3.46 -1.40
N PRO A 15 -5.42 -2.77 -1.64
CA PRO A 15 -5.79 -1.62 -0.82
C PRO A 15 -5.95 -2.08 0.63
N ARG A 16 -5.34 -1.35 1.57
CA ARG A 16 -5.22 -1.74 2.98
C ARG A 16 -5.82 -0.71 3.93
N GLU A 17 -6.31 0.41 3.40
CA GLU A 17 -6.89 1.49 4.18
C GLU A 17 -8.12 1.02 4.93
N ASN A 18 -8.21 1.39 6.20
CA ASN A 18 -9.45 1.30 6.94
C ASN A 18 -10.48 2.24 6.28
N PRO A 19 -11.63 1.73 5.79
CA PRO A 19 -12.57 2.53 4.98
C PRO A 19 -13.31 3.63 5.75
N TRP A 20 -13.19 3.69 7.07
CA TRP A 20 -13.72 4.76 7.91
C TRP A 20 -12.70 5.84 8.23
N LEU A 21 -11.39 5.46 8.25
CA LEU A 21 -10.27 6.34 8.58
C LEU A 21 -9.55 6.87 7.35
N GLU A 22 -9.66 6.18 6.22
CA GLU A 22 -8.91 6.40 4.96
C GLU A 22 -7.37 6.37 5.15
N THR A 23 -6.91 5.65 6.16
CA THR A 23 -5.50 5.43 6.47
C THR A 23 -5.21 3.96 6.69
N ILE A 24 -3.96 3.54 6.46
CA ILE A 24 -3.53 2.17 6.75
C ILE A 24 -3.13 2.10 8.23
N GLU A 25 -3.83 1.24 8.97
CA GLU A 25 -3.51 0.95 10.37
C GLU A 25 -2.19 0.16 10.48
N ARG A 26 -1.55 0.24 11.64
CA ARG A 26 -0.34 -0.54 11.91
C ARG A 26 -0.61 -2.04 11.82
N GLN A 27 0.25 -2.75 11.10
CA GLN A 27 0.15 -4.18 10.87
C GLN A 27 1.31 -4.90 11.55
N ALA A 28 1.06 -5.56 12.66
CA ALA A 28 2.11 -6.23 13.46
C ALA A 28 2.93 -7.24 12.66
N SER A 29 2.33 -7.91 11.68
CA SER A 29 3.03 -8.85 10.79
C SER A 29 4.01 -8.20 9.83
N ALA A 30 3.98 -6.88 9.67
CA ALA A 30 4.92 -6.13 8.84
C ALA A 30 6.15 -5.64 9.63
N TYR A 31 6.23 -5.92 10.94
CA TYR A 31 7.36 -5.50 11.77
C TYR A 31 8.72 -5.79 11.08
N PRO A 32 9.70 -4.84 11.12
CA PRO A 32 9.74 -3.60 11.90
C PRO A 32 9.07 -2.38 11.26
N TYR A 33 8.47 -2.54 10.09
CA TYR A 33 7.75 -1.48 9.38
C TYR A 33 6.33 -1.30 9.92
N ALA A 34 5.75 -0.12 9.72
CA ALA A 34 4.40 0.18 10.19
C ALA A 34 3.34 -0.69 9.51
N ASN A 35 3.49 -0.94 8.21
CA ASN A 35 2.55 -1.72 7.40
C ASN A 35 3.25 -2.43 6.23
N TRP A 36 2.53 -3.33 5.56
CA TRP A 36 3.07 -4.09 4.44
C TRP A 36 3.46 -3.24 3.23
N ASN A 37 2.78 -2.12 2.97
CA ASN A 37 3.17 -1.24 1.88
C ASN A 37 4.56 -0.65 2.14
N ALA A 38 4.83 -0.18 3.37
CA ALA A 38 6.14 0.34 3.77
C ALA A 38 7.23 -0.73 3.69
N ARG A 39 6.92 -1.96 4.16
CA ARG A 39 7.88 -3.08 4.12
C ARG A 39 8.25 -3.46 2.70
N ILE A 40 7.27 -3.65 1.82
CA ILE A 40 7.53 -4.06 0.43
C ILE A 40 8.15 -2.91 -0.36
N THR A 41 7.83 -1.66 -0.04
CA THR A 41 8.53 -0.51 -0.63
C THR A 41 10.03 -0.58 -0.32
N ALA A 42 10.40 -0.81 0.93
CA ALA A 42 11.81 -0.92 1.32
C ALA A 42 12.51 -2.17 0.73
N GLU A 43 11.80 -3.29 0.59
CA GLU A 43 12.37 -4.55 0.12
C GLU A 43 12.38 -4.69 -1.41
N CYS A 44 11.49 -3.98 -2.13
CA CYS A 44 11.29 -4.15 -3.57
C CYS A 44 11.19 -2.84 -4.36
N TYR A 45 10.22 -1.94 -4.04
CA TYR A 45 9.93 -0.83 -4.94
C TYR A 45 11.04 0.21 -4.97
N ALA A 46 11.55 0.59 -3.82
CA ALA A 46 12.67 1.49 -3.71
C ALA A 46 13.98 0.89 -4.26
N PRO A 47 14.32 -0.39 -3.98
CA PRO A 47 15.48 -1.05 -4.60
C PRO A 47 15.43 -1.10 -6.12
N ASN A 48 14.29 -1.34 -6.75
CA ASN A 48 14.16 -1.29 -8.20
C ASN A 48 14.28 0.12 -8.78
N ALA A 49 13.82 1.14 -8.05
CA ALA A 49 14.00 2.54 -8.44
C ALA A 49 15.48 2.98 -8.44
N ALA A 50 16.33 2.31 -7.66
CA ALA A 50 17.75 2.63 -7.54
C ALA A 50 18.58 1.35 -7.31
N SER A 51 18.63 0.48 -8.31
CA SER A 51 19.33 -0.80 -8.24
C SER A 51 20.83 -0.63 -8.49
N ARG A 52 21.64 -1.50 -7.84
CA ARG A 52 23.09 -1.42 -7.88
C ARG A 52 23.69 -2.22 -9.02
N MET A 53 24.60 -1.59 -9.74
CA MET A 53 25.55 -2.28 -10.58
C MET A 53 26.91 -2.35 -9.86
N LEU A 54 27.39 -3.58 -9.66
CA LEU A 54 28.67 -3.79 -9.00
C LEU A 54 29.78 -4.01 -10.04
N ASP A 55 30.99 -3.60 -9.69
CA ASP A 55 32.20 -3.93 -10.43
C ASP A 55 32.79 -5.28 -9.96
N GLY A 56 33.95 -5.67 -10.53
CA GLY A 56 34.63 -6.93 -10.21
C GLY A 56 35.12 -7.05 -8.75
N ASP A 57 35.18 -5.93 -8.03
CA ASP A 57 35.54 -5.86 -6.62
C ASP A 57 34.33 -5.74 -5.70
N LEU A 58 33.11 -6.00 -6.24
CA LEU A 58 31.82 -5.88 -5.57
C LEU A 58 31.51 -4.46 -5.05
N ARG A 59 32.09 -3.43 -5.67
CA ARG A 59 31.79 -2.03 -5.36
C ARG A 59 30.71 -1.49 -6.30
N ILE A 60 29.87 -0.62 -5.77
CA ILE A 60 28.80 0.04 -6.53
C ILE A 60 29.43 0.99 -7.56
N ALA A 61 29.41 0.58 -8.81
CA ALA A 61 29.91 1.36 -9.96
C ALA A 61 28.86 2.39 -10.41
N SER A 62 27.60 2.00 -10.45
CA SER A 62 26.46 2.87 -10.78
C SER A 62 25.17 2.42 -10.10
N ILE A 63 24.20 3.33 -10.02
CA ILE A 63 22.84 3.07 -9.57
C ILE A 63 21.89 3.29 -10.74
N VAL A 64 20.99 2.35 -10.98
CA VAL A 64 20.13 2.30 -12.16
C VAL A 64 18.67 2.15 -11.76
N ASN A 65 17.79 2.90 -12.39
CA ASN A 65 16.34 2.70 -12.23
C ASN A 65 15.87 1.59 -13.20
N ASN A 66 15.53 0.42 -12.66
CA ASN A 66 15.07 -0.73 -13.43
C ASN A 66 13.78 -0.43 -14.20
N TYR A 67 12.87 0.34 -13.63
CA TYR A 67 11.60 0.69 -14.29
C TYR A 67 11.79 1.40 -15.62
N SER A 68 12.91 2.08 -15.83
CA SER A 68 13.23 2.71 -17.13
C SER A 68 13.65 1.73 -18.23
N ARG A 69 13.87 0.46 -17.87
CA ARG A 69 14.37 -0.58 -18.78
C ARG A 69 13.45 -1.77 -18.97
N ILE A 70 12.43 -1.89 -18.10
CA ILE A 70 11.43 -2.95 -18.15
C ILE A 70 10.06 -2.37 -18.51
N SER A 71 9.13 -3.20 -18.97
CA SER A 71 7.71 -2.88 -18.96
C SER A 71 7.17 -3.11 -17.56
N PHE A 72 6.26 -2.27 -17.08
CA PHE A 72 5.70 -2.40 -15.75
C PHE A 72 4.29 -1.83 -15.65
N ASN A 73 3.55 -2.28 -14.67
CA ASN A 73 2.38 -1.59 -14.15
C ASN A 73 2.44 -1.53 -12.62
N PHE A 74 1.84 -0.49 -12.07
CA PHE A 74 1.61 -0.32 -10.63
C PHE A 74 0.12 -0.27 -10.36
N GLY A 75 -0.32 -0.88 -9.26
CA GLY A 75 -1.70 -0.73 -8.79
C GLY A 75 -2.02 0.73 -8.47
N PRO A 76 -3.16 1.29 -8.94
CA PRO A 76 -3.54 2.68 -8.69
C PRO A 76 -3.59 3.05 -7.20
N THR A 77 -4.11 2.17 -6.35
CA THR A 77 -4.16 2.38 -4.89
C THR A 77 -2.77 2.37 -4.26
N LEU A 78 -1.85 1.54 -4.77
CA LEU A 78 -0.45 1.54 -4.35
C LEU A 78 0.26 2.84 -4.76
N LEU A 79 0.03 3.33 -5.98
CA LEU A 79 0.58 4.62 -6.42
C LEU A 79 0.05 5.79 -5.60
N ALA A 80 -1.24 5.77 -5.22
CA ALA A 80 -1.80 6.79 -4.34
C ALA A 80 -1.14 6.78 -2.95
N TRP A 81 -0.86 5.60 -2.41
CA TRP A 81 -0.14 5.45 -1.15
C TRP A 81 1.33 5.93 -1.27
N LEU A 82 2.04 5.55 -2.35
CA LEU A 82 3.42 6.00 -2.59
C LEU A 82 3.49 7.53 -2.76
N GLU A 83 2.51 8.15 -3.42
CA GLU A 83 2.44 9.60 -3.58
C GLU A 83 2.38 10.33 -2.23
N ALA A 84 1.66 9.75 -1.25
CA ALA A 84 1.50 10.32 0.08
C ALA A 84 2.66 9.99 1.03
N GLU A 85 3.13 8.73 1.05
CA GLU A 85 3.99 8.19 2.09
C GLU A 85 5.47 8.04 1.65
N ASP A 86 5.71 7.81 0.36
CA ASP A 86 7.08 7.75 -0.21
C ASP A 86 7.17 8.46 -1.56
N PRO A 87 7.04 9.81 -1.56
CA PRO A 87 7.04 10.61 -2.78
C PRO A 87 8.33 10.48 -3.60
N ALA A 88 9.44 10.03 -3.00
CA ALA A 88 10.69 9.82 -3.70
C ALA A 88 10.61 8.59 -4.62
N VAL A 89 10.11 7.48 -4.12
CA VAL A 89 9.87 6.28 -4.94
C VAL A 89 8.79 6.54 -5.98
N TYR A 90 7.71 7.22 -5.60
CA TYR A 90 6.66 7.63 -6.56
C TYR A 90 7.23 8.44 -7.72
N ALA A 91 7.99 9.48 -7.44
CA ALA A 91 8.63 10.31 -8.48
C ALA A 91 9.58 9.50 -9.37
N ALA A 92 10.35 8.56 -8.79
CA ALA A 92 11.27 7.71 -9.55
C ALA A 92 10.53 6.75 -10.50
N VAL A 93 9.35 6.26 -10.14
CA VAL A 93 8.49 5.44 -11.01
C VAL A 93 7.96 6.25 -12.18
N LEU A 94 7.48 7.47 -11.93
CA LEU A 94 6.99 8.37 -12.99
C LEU A 94 8.12 8.80 -13.94
N ASP A 95 9.28 9.17 -13.39
CA ASP A 95 10.46 9.56 -14.19
C ASP A 95 10.97 8.41 -15.06
N ALA A 96 10.87 7.16 -14.57
CA ALA A 96 11.25 5.97 -15.34
C ALA A 96 10.43 5.83 -16.63
N ASP A 97 9.13 6.11 -16.60
CA ASP A 97 8.29 6.12 -17.80
C ASP A 97 8.73 7.22 -18.77
N ARG A 98 9.02 8.42 -18.26
CA ARG A 98 9.55 9.53 -19.07
C ARG A 98 10.86 9.14 -19.75
N VAL A 99 11.81 8.58 -19.00
CA VAL A 99 13.11 8.13 -19.54
C VAL A 99 12.92 7.00 -20.55
N SER A 100 11.99 6.07 -20.28
CA SER A 100 11.71 4.97 -21.21
C SER A 100 11.15 5.47 -22.55
N ARG A 101 10.36 6.54 -22.56
CA ARG A 101 9.87 7.18 -23.79
C ARG A 101 11.03 7.70 -24.66
N GLU A 102 12.01 8.33 -24.05
CA GLU A 102 13.22 8.79 -24.77
C GLU A 102 13.99 7.60 -25.36
N ARG A 103 14.11 6.52 -24.58
CA ARG A 103 14.82 5.30 -24.97
C ARG A 103 14.11 4.50 -26.07
N TYR A 104 12.79 4.40 -26.01
CA TYR A 104 11.98 3.52 -26.87
C TYR A 104 11.16 4.30 -27.91
N GLY A 105 11.72 5.37 -28.47
CA GLY A 105 11.14 6.08 -29.63
C GLY A 105 9.76 6.69 -29.37
N GLY A 106 9.54 7.22 -28.17
CA GLY A 106 8.27 7.83 -27.75
C GLY A 106 7.32 6.88 -27.02
N HIS A 107 7.63 5.59 -26.93
CA HIS A 107 6.81 4.58 -26.25
C HIS A 107 7.19 4.41 -24.78
N GLY A 108 6.30 4.79 -23.87
CA GLY A 108 6.50 4.60 -22.43
C GLY A 108 6.35 3.15 -21.99
N SER A 109 7.09 2.77 -20.96
CA SER A 109 7.12 1.41 -20.42
C SER A 109 6.01 1.10 -19.43
N ALA A 110 5.41 2.13 -18.83
CA ALA A 110 4.29 1.95 -17.89
C ALA A 110 3.01 1.54 -18.63
N MET A 111 2.25 0.63 -18.03
CA MET A 111 0.94 0.17 -18.45
C MET A 111 -0.12 0.53 -17.40
N ALA A 112 -1.36 0.75 -17.84
CA ALA A 112 -2.49 0.91 -16.93
C ALA A 112 -2.88 -0.43 -16.30
N GLN A 113 -3.73 -0.37 -15.27
CA GLN A 113 -4.35 -1.52 -14.62
C GLN A 113 -5.80 -1.19 -14.27
N ALA A 114 -6.68 -2.22 -14.20
CA ALA A 114 -8.03 -2.05 -13.65
C ALA A 114 -7.94 -1.55 -12.19
N TYR A 115 -8.68 -0.49 -11.85
CA TYR A 115 -8.42 0.37 -10.69
C TYR A 115 -8.30 -0.35 -9.35
N ASN A 116 -9.29 -1.19 -8.99
CA ASN A 116 -9.33 -1.90 -7.70
C ASN A 116 -8.84 -3.35 -7.78
N HIS A 117 -8.20 -3.75 -8.88
CA HIS A 117 -7.70 -5.12 -9.07
C HIS A 117 -8.76 -6.21 -8.88
N LEU A 118 -9.97 -5.98 -9.33
CA LEU A 118 -11.02 -7.00 -9.32
C LEU A 118 -10.92 -7.91 -10.54
N ILE A 119 -11.43 -9.12 -10.42
CA ILE A 119 -11.45 -10.11 -11.52
C ILE A 119 -12.54 -9.71 -12.52
N LEU A 120 -12.13 -9.04 -13.61
CA LEU A 120 -13.06 -8.45 -14.57
C LEU A 120 -14.10 -9.46 -15.13
N PRO A 121 -13.73 -10.70 -15.50
CA PRO A 121 -14.72 -11.69 -15.95
C PRO A 121 -15.85 -11.97 -14.97
N LEU A 122 -15.63 -11.76 -13.67
CA LEU A 122 -16.64 -11.98 -12.62
C LEU A 122 -17.42 -10.70 -12.25
N ALA A 123 -17.08 -9.57 -12.82
CA ALA A 123 -17.78 -8.31 -12.61
C ALA A 123 -18.95 -8.15 -13.60
N ASN A 124 -20.01 -7.42 -13.20
CA ASN A 124 -21.03 -6.98 -14.13
C ASN A 124 -20.44 -5.94 -15.11
N ARG A 125 -21.12 -5.73 -16.26
CA ARG A 125 -20.63 -4.86 -17.31
C ARG A 125 -20.35 -3.42 -16.85
N ARG A 126 -21.18 -2.85 -15.98
CA ARG A 126 -21.02 -1.49 -15.48
C ARG A 126 -19.76 -1.35 -14.63
N ASP A 127 -19.51 -2.35 -13.75
CA ASP A 127 -18.32 -2.34 -12.90
C ASP A 127 -17.05 -2.59 -13.74
N LYS A 128 -17.08 -3.47 -14.76
CA LYS A 128 -15.99 -3.62 -15.73
C LYS A 128 -15.63 -2.27 -16.36
N GLN A 129 -16.63 -1.54 -16.87
CA GLN A 129 -16.43 -0.24 -17.51
C GLN A 129 -15.81 0.78 -16.54
N THR A 130 -16.40 0.94 -15.36
CA THR A 130 -15.89 1.87 -14.35
C THR A 130 -14.45 1.54 -13.96
N GLN A 131 -14.12 0.26 -13.75
CA GLN A 131 -12.77 -0.17 -13.35
C GLN A 131 -11.72 0.10 -14.44
N ILE A 132 -12.08 -0.11 -15.70
CA ILE A 132 -11.22 0.20 -16.85
C ILE A 132 -11.03 1.72 -16.96
N LEU A 133 -12.11 2.48 -16.94
CA LEU A 133 -12.06 3.95 -17.03
C LEU A 133 -11.27 4.59 -15.90
N TRP A 134 -11.51 4.16 -14.67
CA TRP A 134 -10.78 4.67 -13.51
C TRP A 134 -9.29 4.37 -13.59
N GLY A 135 -8.94 3.15 -14.02
CA GLY A 135 -7.54 2.78 -14.23
C GLY A 135 -6.85 3.62 -15.32
N LEU A 136 -7.56 3.91 -16.41
CA LEU A 136 -7.04 4.73 -17.50
C LEU A 136 -6.89 6.21 -17.10
N ARG A 137 -7.85 6.77 -16.38
CA ARG A 137 -7.80 8.18 -15.91
C ARG A 137 -6.74 8.39 -14.83
N ASP A 138 -6.59 7.43 -13.90
CA ASP A 138 -5.50 7.45 -12.93
C ASP A 138 -4.13 7.42 -13.63
N PHE A 139 -3.98 6.52 -14.61
CA PHE A 139 -2.78 6.43 -15.41
C PHE A 139 -2.47 7.73 -16.14
N GLU A 140 -3.45 8.29 -16.86
CA GLU A 140 -3.27 9.54 -17.61
C GLU A 140 -2.91 10.73 -16.71
N ARG A 141 -3.54 10.83 -15.53
CA ARG A 141 -3.21 11.85 -14.54
C ARG A 141 -1.77 11.74 -14.06
N ARG A 142 -1.29 10.52 -13.77
CA ARG A 142 0.04 10.31 -13.19
C ARG A 142 1.15 10.37 -14.24
N PHE A 143 0.99 9.70 -15.35
CA PHE A 143 2.02 9.57 -16.38
C PHE A 143 1.91 10.64 -17.50
N GLY A 144 0.87 11.47 -17.49
CA GLY A 144 0.68 12.58 -18.43
C GLY A 144 0.48 12.13 -19.89
N ARG A 145 0.01 10.91 -20.12
CA ARG A 145 -0.25 10.35 -21.44
C ARG A 145 -1.32 9.25 -21.38
N PRO A 146 -2.04 8.97 -22.48
CA PRO A 146 -2.91 7.80 -22.54
C PRO A 146 -2.11 6.49 -22.44
N ALA A 147 -2.72 5.46 -21.86
CA ALA A 147 -2.13 4.13 -21.78
C ALA A 147 -2.26 3.39 -23.10
N ALA A 148 -1.14 2.86 -23.65
CA ALA A 148 -1.17 1.99 -24.80
C ALA A 148 -1.61 0.56 -24.43
N GLY A 149 -1.18 0.06 -23.27
CA GLY A 149 -1.52 -1.26 -22.75
C GLY A 149 -2.16 -1.20 -21.38
N MET A 150 -2.93 -2.24 -21.04
CA MET A 150 -3.52 -2.41 -19.71
C MET A 150 -3.30 -3.84 -19.21
N TRP A 151 -2.84 -3.94 -17.96
CA TRP A 151 -2.73 -5.21 -17.25
C TRP A 151 -4.09 -5.62 -16.70
N LEU A 152 -4.48 -6.86 -16.96
CA LEU A 152 -5.67 -7.48 -16.37
C LEU A 152 -5.30 -8.11 -15.01
N PRO A 153 -6.05 -7.83 -13.94
CA PRO A 153 -5.85 -8.48 -12.66
C PRO A 153 -5.80 -10.00 -12.81
N GLU A 154 -4.72 -10.62 -12.32
CA GLU A 154 -4.46 -12.07 -12.44
C GLU A 154 -4.44 -12.58 -13.89
N THR A 155 -4.21 -11.72 -14.87
CA THR A 155 -4.43 -11.97 -16.31
C THR A 155 -5.82 -12.50 -16.65
N ALA A 156 -6.78 -12.35 -15.72
CA ALA A 156 -8.15 -12.87 -15.89
C ALA A 156 -8.86 -12.20 -17.06
N VAL A 157 -9.31 -12.99 -18.03
CA VAL A 157 -9.74 -12.48 -19.32
C VAL A 157 -11.08 -13.05 -19.78
N ASP A 158 -11.90 -12.17 -20.36
CA ASP A 158 -13.03 -12.49 -21.23
C ASP A 158 -13.12 -11.49 -22.40
N LEU A 159 -13.87 -11.83 -23.44
CA LEU A 159 -13.98 -10.98 -24.62
C LEU A 159 -14.70 -9.67 -24.34
N GLU A 160 -15.64 -9.62 -23.38
CA GLU A 160 -16.33 -8.39 -23.01
C GLU A 160 -15.37 -7.37 -22.37
N SER A 161 -14.49 -7.81 -21.48
CA SER A 161 -13.47 -6.94 -20.88
C SER A 161 -12.50 -6.40 -21.91
N LEU A 162 -12.03 -7.24 -22.84
CA LEU A 162 -11.16 -6.80 -23.93
C LEU A 162 -11.87 -5.80 -24.86
N ASP A 163 -13.17 -6.00 -25.13
CA ASP A 163 -13.94 -5.10 -26.01
C ASP A 163 -14.16 -3.72 -25.35
N LEU A 164 -14.41 -3.68 -24.04
CA LEU A 164 -14.46 -2.44 -23.27
C LEU A 164 -13.08 -1.73 -23.24
N MET A 165 -11.99 -2.46 -23.01
CA MET A 165 -10.64 -1.88 -23.07
C MET A 165 -10.35 -1.27 -24.44
N ALA A 166 -10.66 -2.00 -25.52
CA ALA A 166 -10.47 -1.52 -26.90
C ALA A 166 -11.37 -0.32 -27.23
N ALA A 167 -12.59 -0.27 -26.66
CA ALA A 167 -13.49 0.88 -26.81
C ALA A 167 -12.91 2.16 -26.20
N HIS A 168 -12.08 2.03 -25.17
CA HIS A 168 -11.41 3.14 -24.48
C HIS A 168 -9.96 3.36 -24.95
N GLY A 169 -9.56 2.79 -26.09
CA GLY A 169 -8.29 3.09 -26.75
C GLY A 169 -7.10 2.22 -26.32
N VAL A 170 -7.31 1.21 -25.48
CA VAL A 170 -6.26 0.25 -25.12
C VAL A 170 -5.93 -0.61 -26.33
N GLN A 171 -4.65 -0.69 -26.69
CA GLN A 171 -4.17 -1.35 -27.88
C GLN A 171 -3.77 -2.81 -27.64
N PHE A 172 -3.27 -3.12 -26.42
CA PHE A 172 -2.80 -4.46 -26.09
C PHE A 172 -2.94 -4.82 -24.61
N THR A 173 -2.90 -6.13 -24.37
CA THR A 173 -2.73 -6.73 -23.04
C THR A 173 -1.78 -7.93 -23.10
N ILE A 174 -1.44 -8.48 -21.94
CA ILE A 174 -0.51 -9.61 -21.78
C ILE A 174 -1.26 -10.75 -21.11
N LEU A 175 -1.12 -11.96 -21.64
CA LEU A 175 -1.75 -13.17 -21.12
C LEU A 175 -0.72 -14.30 -20.97
N GLU A 176 -1.10 -15.32 -20.23
CA GLU A 176 -0.34 -16.56 -20.07
C GLU A 176 -0.59 -17.50 -21.26
N PRO A 177 0.39 -18.29 -21.71
CA PRO A 177 0.26 -19.14 -22.91
C PRO A 177 -0.94 -20.08 -22.94
N HIS A 178 -1.34 -20.67 -21.81
CA HIS A 178 -2.51 -21.57 -21.76
C HIS A 178 -3.85 -20.86 -21.97
N GLN A 179 -3.88 -19.52 -21.93
CA GLN A 179 -5.07 -18.72 -22.23
C GLN A 179 -5.34 -18.58 -23.74
N ALA A 180 -4.46 -19.12 -24.59
CA ALA A 180 -4.68 -19.25 -26.02
C ALA A 180 -5.34 -20.59 -26.36
N ALA A 181 -6.46 -20.58 -27.10
CA ALA A 181 -7.14 -21.79 -27.54
C ALA A 181 -6.69 -22.22 -28.95
N ARG A 182 -6.69 -21.30 -29.89
CA ARG A 182 -6.38 -21.59 -31.29
C ARG A 182 -5.93 -20.34 -32.05
N VAL A 183 -5.13 -20.53 -33.07
CA VAL A 183 -4.58 -19.46 -33.92
C VAL A 183 -4.85 -19.73 -35.39
N ARG A 184 -4.89 -18.66 -36.19
CA ARG A 184 -4.89 -18.72 -37.64
C ARG A 184 -4.19 -17.50 -38.24
N PRO A 185 -3.58 -17.63 -39.44
CA PRO A 185 -3.06 -16.47 -40.15
C PRO A 185 -4.18 -15.47 -40.47
N MET A 186 -3.89 -14.18 -40.36
CA MET A 186 -4.79 -13.13 -40.79
C MET A 186 -4.74 -13.05 -42.33
N SER A 187 -5.93 -13.05 -42.97
CA SER A 187 -5.98 -12.78 -44.41
C SER A 187 -5.38 -11.40 -44.68
N SER A 188 -4.37 -11.32 -45.53
CA SER A 188 -3.77 -10.06 -45.96
C SER A 188 -4.82 -9.26 -46.73
N GLY A 189 -5.58 -8.45 -46.03
CA GLY A 189 -6.42 -7.39 -46.62
C GLY A 189 -5.47 -6.30 -47.10
N ALA A 190 -5.09 -6.37 -48.37
CA ALA A 190 -4.28 -5.38 -49.03
C ALA A 190 -4.92 -3.98 -48.89
N ALA A 191 -4.30 -3.08 -48.15
CA ALA A 191 -4.38 -1.68 -48.45
C ALA A 191 -3.57 -1.40 -49.73
N GLY A 192 -4.25 -1.26 -50.84
CA GLY A 192 -3.80 -0.57 -52.03
C GLY A 192 -2.63 -1.16 -52.82
N ALA A 193 -2.83 -2.24 -53.58
CA ALA A 193 -2.14 -2.45 -54.85
C ALA A 193 -3.02 -3.34 -55.75
N ALA A 194 -3.44 -2.81 -56.89
CA ALA A 194 -4.12 -3.54 -57.94
C ALA A 194 -3.12 -4.52 -58.59
N GLY A 195 -3.25 -5.80 -58.27
CA GLY A 195 -2.62 -6.91 -58.97
C GLY A 195 -3.63 -8.00 -59.25
N PRO A 196 -3.47 -8.83 -60.33
CA PRO A 196 -4.53 -9.66 -60.87
C PRO A 196 -4.99 -10.74 -59.90
N ALA A 197 -6.31 -10.94 -59.86
CA ALA A 197 -6.99 -11.93 -59.05
C ALA A 197 -6.45 -13.35 -59.29
N VAL A 198 -5.91 -13.98 -58.26
CA VAL A 198 -5.67 -15.41 -58.23
C VAL A 198 -6.59 -16.03 -57.18
N GLY A 199 -7.40 -16.95 -57.62
CA GLY A 199 -8.17 -18.00 -57.01
C GLY A 199 -8.66 -17.88 -55.58
N ALA A 200 -9.91 -18.27 -55.34
CA ALA A 200 -10.66 -18.38 -54.08
C ALA A 200 -9.77 -18.49 -52.83
N ALA A 201 -9.74 -17.41 -52.04
CA ALA A 201 -9.11 -17.40 -50.72
C ALA A 201 -9.90 -18.35 -49.82
N GLY A 202 -9.42 -19.58 -49.64
CA GLY A 202 -9.85 -20.48 -48.57
C GLY A 202 -9.70 -19.73 -47.23
N LYS A 203 -10.73 -19.75 -46.41
CA LYS A 203 -10.66 -19.22 -45.02
C LYS A 203 -9.51 -19.98 -44.35
N ALA A 204 -8.49 -19.26 -43.88
CA ALA A 204 -7.40 -19.85 -43.15
C ALA A 204 -7.96 -20.66 -41.97
N GLU A 205 -7.54 -21.94 -41.90
CA GLU A 205 -8.05 -22.86 -40.86
C GLU A 205 -7.46 -22.53 -39.49
N TRP A 206 -8.28 -22.73 -38.48
CA TRP A 206 -7.86 -22.62 -37.09
C TRP A 206 -7.00 -23.82 -36.67
N ARG A 207 -5.83 -23.55 -36.11
CA ARG A 207 -4.95 -24.57 -35.49
C ARG A 207 -5.06 -24.46 -33.98
N SER A 208 -5.31 -25.57 -33.30
CA SER A 208 -5.30 -25.61 -31.82
C SER A 208 -3.89 -25.32 -31.29
N VAL A 209 -3.83 -24.58 -30.20
CA VAL A 209 -2.62 -24.29 -29.44
C VAL A 209 -2.85 -24.52 -27.95
N ASP A 210 -3.85 -25.37 -27.60
CA ASP A 210 -4.21 -25.71 -26.22
C ASP A 210 -3.00 -26.17 -25.42
N GLY A 211 -3.05 -25.92 -24.09
CA GLY A 211 -2.01 -26.32 -23.18
C GLY A 211 -0.70 -25.51 -23.30
N GLY A 212 -0.77 -24.29 -23.84
CA GLY A 212 0.39 -23.41 -23.97
C GLY A 212 1.24 -23.61 -25.22
N GLY A 213 0.70 -24.31 -26.26
CA GLY A 213 1.37 -24.54 -27.52
C GLY A 213 1.45 -23.34 -28.46
N ILE A 214 1.15 -22.11 -27.97
CA ILE A 214 1.27 -20.88 -28.73
C ILE A 214 2.75 -20.45 -28.83
N ASP A 215 3.13 -19.81 -29.95
CA ASP A 215 4.46 -19.22 -30.11
C ASP A 215 4.51 -17.88 -29.35
N PRO A 216 5.26 -17.76 -28.20
CA PRO A 216 5.29 -16.56 -27.41
C PRO A 216 6.15 -15.44 -28.00
N THR A 217 6.82 -15.65 -29.11
CA THR A 217 7.83 -14.70 -29.63
C THR A 217 7.24 -13.59 -30.50
N ARG A 218 5.91 -13.47 -30.60
CA ARG A 218 5.21 -12.49 -31.45
C ARG A 218 3.83 -12.12 -30.90
N PRO A 219 3.27 -10.92 -31.25
CA PRO A 219 1.92 -10.55 -30.87
C PRO A 219 0.87 -11.23 -31.74
N TYR A 220 -0.36 -11.32 -31.21
CA TYR A 220 -1.54 -11.86 -31.87
C TYR A 220 -2.69 -10.86 -31.84
N SER A 221 -3.63 -10.96 -32.80
CA SER A 221 -4.83 -10.14 -32.86
C SER A 221 -6.05 -10.91 -32.36
N VAL A 222 -6.75 -10.41 -31.33
CA VAL A 222 -8.05 -10.94 -30.92
C VAL A 222 -9.15 -10.15 -31.62
N ARG A 223 -10.10 -10.86 -32.23
CA ARG A 223 -11.33 -10.26 -32.75
C ARG A 223 -12.39 -10.17 -31.67
N LEU A 224 -12.88 -8.98 -31.42
CA LEU A 224 -13.81 -8.65 -30.34
C LEU A 224 -15.27 -8.67 -30.80
N PRO A 225 -16.24 -8.81 -29.86
CA PRO A 225 -17.67 -8.84 -30.19
C PRO A 225 -18.17 -7.63 -30.96
N SER A 226 -17.66 -6.44 -30.71
CA SER A 226 -17.99 -5.22 -31.45
C SER A 226 -17.44 -5.14 -32.88
N GLY A 227 -16.58 -6.11 -33.26
CA GLY A 227 -15.84 -6.09 -34.50
C GLY A 227 -14.48 -5.37 -34.41
N ARG A 228 -14.16 -4.73 -33.28
CA ARG A 228 -12.82 -4.18 -33.01
C ARG A 228 -11.79 -5.30 -32.93
N ARG A 229 -10.53 -4.90 -32.88
CA ARG A 229 -9.40 -5.82 -32.67
C ARG A 229 -8.51 -5.26 -31.57
N MET A 230 -7.86 -6.16 -30.81
CA MET A 230 -6.87 -5.84 -29.81
C MET A 230 -5.66 -6.76 -29.97
N ALA A 231 -4.47 -6.24 -29.77
CA ALA A 231 -3.27 -7.06 -29.72
C ALA A 231 -3.14 -7.77 -28.37
N VAL A 232 -2.66 -9.00 -28.38
CA VAL A 232 -2.37 -9.79 -27.18
C VAL A 232 -0.97 -10.39 -27.30
N PHE A 233 -0.19 -10.29 -26.24
CA PHE A 233 1.09 -10.95 -26.06
C PHE A 233 0.94 -12.12 -25.12
N PHE A 234 1.57 -13.27 -25.44
CA PHE A 234 1.64 -14.42 -24.56
C PHE A 234 3.08 -14.59 -24.09
N TYR A 235 3.35 -14.36 -22.79
CA TYR A 235 4.72 -14.38 -22.30
C TYR A 235 5.34 -15.80 -22.28
N ASP A 236 6.67 -15.91 -22.19
CA ASP A 236 7.35 -17.19 -22.00
C ASP A 236 7.07 -17.74 -20.61
N GLY A 237 6.14 -18.69 -20.53
CA GLY A 237 5.71 -19.31 -19.27
C GLY A 237 6.83 -20.03 -18.53
N PRO A 238 7.61 -20.92 -19.18
CA PRO A 238 8.74 -21.62 -18.58
C PRO A 238 9.81 -20.69 -17.97
N ILE A 239 10.17 -19.59 -18.66
CA ILE A 239 11.16 -18.64 -18.11
C ILE A 239 10.54 -17.84 -16.95
N SER A 240 9.30 -17.37 -17.10
CA SER A 240 8.59 -16.63 -16.04
C SER A 240 8.46 -17.45 -14.76
N ARG A 241 8.12 -18.74 -14.90
CA ARG A 241 8.08 -19.68 -13.77
C ARG A 241 9.46 -19.87 -13.11
N ALA A 242 10.53 -20.00 -13.90
CA ALA A 242 11.88 -20.16 -13.38
C ALA A 242 12.33 -18.91 -12.60
N VAL A 243 11.95 -17.73 -13.03
CA VAL A 243 12.18 -16.46 -12.31
C VAL A 243 11.44 -16.46 -10.96
N ALA A 244 10.17 -16.83 -10.97
CA ALA A 244 9.33 -16.74 -9.78
C ALA A 244 9.63 -17.85 -8.73
N PHE A 245 9.93 -19.09 -9.16
CA PHE A 245 9.90 -20.25 -8.27
C PHE A 245 11.16 -21.12 -8.29
N GLU A 246 12.10 -20.96 -9.22
CA GLU A 246 13.24 -21.87 -9.38
C GLU A 246 14.60 -21.23 -9.00
N GLY A 247 14.58 -20.10 -8.30
CA GLY A 247 15.77 -19.42 -7.80
C GLY A 247 16.69 -18.85 -8.87
N LEU A 248 16.15 -18.54 -10.05
CA LEU A 248 16.92 -18.01 -11.18
C LEU A 248 17.59 -16.66 -10.87
N LEU A 249 16.96 -15.85 -10.02
CA LEU A 249 17.47 -14.54 -9.59
C LEU A 249 18.66 -14.58 -8.60
N THR A 250 19.15 -15.76 -8.25
CA THR A 250 20.37 -15.89 -7.45
C THR A 250 21.65 -15.56 -8.23
N SER A 251 21.59 -15.47 -9.57
CA SER A 251 22.69 -15.11 -10.45
C SER A 251 22.19 -14.36 -11.67
N GLY A 252 22.67 -13.12 -11.85
CA GLY A 252 22.35 -12.31 -13.02
C GLY A 252 22.86 -12.94 -14.34
N GLU A 253 24.00 -13.66 -14.33
CA GLU A 253 24.52 -14.36 -15.51
C GLU A 253 23.60 -15.53 -15.93
N ARG A 254 23.17 -16.35 -14.96
CA ARG A 254 22.21 -17.44 -15.21
C ARG A 254 20.89 -16.87 -15.74
N PHE A 255 20.44 -15.76 -15.16
CA PHE A 255 19.22 -15.10 -15.62
C PHE A 255 19.37 -14.58 -17.05
N ALA A 256 20.46 -13.89 -17.38
CA ALA A 256 20.74 -13.44 -18.74
C ALA A 256 20.77 -14.61 -19.74
N SER A 257 21.49 -15.68 -19.41
CA SER A 257 21.58 -16.88 -20.25
C SER A 257 20.21 -17.54 -20.46
N ARG A 258 19.38 -17.60 -19.41
CA ARG A 258 18.03 -18.17 -19.50
C ARG A 258 17.09 -17.33 -20.36
N LEU A 259 17.15 -16.00 -20.24
CA LEU A 259 16.39 -15.10 -21.11
C LEU A 259 16.77 -15.30 -22.58
N LEU A 260 18.05 -15.41 -22.90
CA LEU A 260 18.52 -15.62 -24.26
C LEU A 260 18.14 -17.00 -24.84
N SER A 261 17.95 -18.02 -23.97
CA SER A 261 17.53 -19.35 -24.40
C SER A 261 16.08 -19.44 -24.89
N GLY A 262 15.26 -18.43 -24.60
CA GLY A 262 13.88 -18.29 -25.09
C GLY A 262 13.80 -17.96 -26.59
N VAL A 263 14.94 -17.59 -27.23
CA VAL A 263 14.99 -17.41 -28.67
C VAL A 263 15.30 -18.75 -29.32
N PRO A 264 14.42 -19.34 -30.13
CA PRO A 264 14.71 -20.57 -30.87
C PRO A 264 15.99 -20.40 -31.70
N HIS A 265 16.92 -21.35 -31.62
CA HIS A 265 18.00 -21.47 -32.57
C HIS A 265 17.37 -21.85 -33.90
N ASP A 266 17.49 -20.98 -34.88
CA ASP A 266 17.11 -21.32 -36.25
C ASP A 266 18.26 -22.13 -36.83
N ASP A 267 18.15 -23.46 -36.89
CA ASP A 267 19.10 -24.37 -37.54
C ASP A 267 19.01 -24.31 -39.08
N ARG A 268 18.26 -23.34 -39.64
CA ARG A 268 18.16 -23.12 -41.07
C ARG A 268 19.39 -22.37 -41.56
N PRO A 269 20.00 -22.81 -42.66
CA PRO A 269 21.15 -22.12 -43.22
C PRO A 269 20.75 -20.69 -43.66
N ASP A 270 21.64 -19.74 -43.38
CA ASP A 270 21.51 -18.34 -43.75
C ASP A 270 21.20 -18.23 -45.28
N GLY A 271 19.98 -17.85 -45.64
CA GLY A 271 19.66 -17.57 -47.03
C GLY A 271 18.25 -17.87 -47.53
N GLU A 272 17.37 -18.50 -46.77
CA GLU A 272 15.96 -18.61 -47.16
C GLU A 272 15.10 -17.52 -46.57
N ASP A 273 14.37 -16.84 -47.45
CA ASP A 273 13.52 -15.66 -47.20
C ASP A 273 12.70 -15.78 -45.92
N GLY A 274 12.84 -14.79 -45.01
CA GLY A 274 11.82 -14.43 -44.04
C GLY A 274 12.04 -14.80 -42.60
N ALA A 275 13.28 -14.82 -42.11
CA ALA A 275 13.51 -14.90 -40.65
C ALA A 275 12.98 -13.62 -39.95
N ALA A 276 11.72 -13.72 -39.46
CA ALA A 276 11.08 -12.60 -38.75
C ALA A 276 11.78 -12.31 -37.41
N ASP A 277 11.81 -11.03 -37.04
CA ASP A 277 12.30 -10.62 -35.76
C ASP A 277 11.50 -11.27 -34.62
N ARG A 278 12.16 -11.61 -33.50
CA ARG A 278 11.59 -12.37 -32.42
C ARG A 278 11.68 -11.61 -31.09
N LEU A 279 10.61 -11.65 -30.30
CA LEU A 279 10.53 -11.09 -28.97
C LEU A 279 10.62 -12.22 -27.92
N VAL A 280 11.60 -12.16 -27.04
CA VAL A 280 11.56 -12.91 -25.79
C VAL A 280 10.97 -11.99 -24.75
N HIS A 281 9.89 -12.41 -24.09
CA HIS A 281 9.32 -11.62 -23.04
C HIS A 281 8.77 -12.48 -21.91
N ILE A 282 8.93 -11.99 -20.70
CA ILE A 282 8.47 -12.62 -19.46
C ILE A 282 7.58 -11.66 -18.70
N ALA A 283 6.66 -12.22 -17.90
CA ALA A 283 5.84 -11.47 -16.97
C ALA A 283 5.78 -12.21 -15.63
N THR A 284 6.01 -11.48 -14.54
CA THR A 284 5.95 -12.00 -13.17
C THR A 284 5.37 -10.92 -12.25
N ASP A 285 4.98 -11.32 -11.03
CA ASP A 285 4.80 -10.35 -9.96
C ASP A 285 6.08 -9.55 -9.79
N GLY A 286 5.95 -8.23 -9.70
CA GLY A 286 7.08 -7.32 -9.56
C GLY A 286 7.83 -7.50 -8.24
N GLU A 287 7.10 -7.91 -7.20
CA GLU A 287 7.64 -8.23 -5.88
C GLU A 287 8.64 -9.39 -5.90
N THR A 288 8.66 -10.18 -6.98
CA THR A 288 9.67 -11.19 -7.25
C THR A 288 11.09 -10.60 -7.29
N TYR A 289 11.22 -9.35 -7.78
CA TYR A 289 12.49 -8.65 -7.89
C TYR A 289 12.82 -7.83 -6.64
N GLY A 290 12.90 -8.48 -5.48
CA GLY A 290 13.28 -7.84 -4.22
C GLY A 290 12.67 -8.52 -3.00
N HIS A 291 11.33 -8.51 -2.87
CA HIS A 291 10.63 -9.08 -1.72
C HIS A 291 10.68 -10.61 -1.70
N HIS A 292 10.27 -11.29 -2.77
CA HIS A 292 10.29 -12.75 -2.84
C HIS A 292 11.71 -13.31 -2.99
N HIS A 293 12.57 -12.61 -3.71
CA HIS A 293 13.98 -12.95 -3.88
C HIS A 293 14.84 -11.73 -3.57
N ARG A 294 15.41 -11.73 -2.37
CA ARG A 294 16.29 -10.65 -1.91
C ARG A 294 17.41 -10.39 -2.92
N HIS A 295 17.63 -9.12 -3.28
CA HIS A 295 18.56 -8.67 -4.33
C HIS A 295 18.21 -9.15 -5.75
N GLY A 296 16.98 -9.59 -5.98
CA GLY A 296 16.49 -9.95 -7.32
C GLY A 296 16.51 -8.78 -8.30
N GLU A 297 16.36 -7.55 -7.80
CA GLU A 297 16.48 -6.31 -8.58
C GLU A 297 17.90 -6.11 -9.14
N MET A 298 18.94 -6.53 -8.40
CA MET A 298 20.34 -6.46 -8.86
C MET A 298 20.61 -7.51 -9.95
N ALA A 299 20.06 -8.72 -9.79
CA ALA A 299 20.15 -9.76 -10.82
C ALA A 299 19.46 -9.30 -12.11
N LEU A 300 18.31 -8.62 -12.01
CA LEU A 300 17.61 -8.01 -13.15
C LEU A 300 18.47 -6.94 -13.81
N THR A 301 19.01 -5.99 -13.04
CA THR A 301 19.89 -4.93 -13.53
C THR A 301 21.09 -5.51 -14.27
N PHE A 302 21.78 -6.48 -13.67
CA PHE A 302 22.93 -7.14 -14.26
C PHE A 302 22.55 -7.83 -15.58
N ALA A 303 21.50 -8.64 -15.59
CA ALA A 303 21.09 -9.38 -16.76
C ALA A 303 20.77 -8.46 -17.95
N LEU A 304 19.97 -7.41 -17.71
CA LEU A 304 19.61 -6.46 -18.76
C LEU A 304 20.83 -5.69 -19.30
N HIS A 305 21.71 -5.24 -18.39
CA HIS A 305 22.94 -4.57 -18.79
C HIS A 305 23.89 -5.49 -19.56
N HIS A 306 24.07 -6.73 -19.09
CA HIS A 306 24.96 -7.70 -19.69
C HIS A 306 24.52 -8.08 -21.10
N ILE A 307 23.22 -8.31 -21.31
CA ILE A 307 22.65 -8.61 -22.63
C ILE A 307 22.85 -7.43 -23.58
N GLU A 308 22.58 -6.22 -23.13
CA GLU A 308 22.68 -5.00 -23.95
C GLU A 308 24.13 -4.67 -24.30
N ALA A 309 25.04 -4.69 -23.32
CA ALA A 309 26.45 -4.37 -23.51
C ALA A 309 27.17 -5.34 -24.46
N ASN A 310 26.73 -6.58 -24.55
CA ASN A 310 27.25 -7.56 -25.47
C ASN A 310 26.50 -7.63 -26.82
N GLY A 311 25.46 -6.82 -27.01
CA GLY A 311 24.66 -6.78 -28.23
C GLY A 311 23.91 -8.09 -28.51
N TRP A 312 23.58 -8.88 -27.48
CA TRP A 312 22.94 -10.18 -27.67
C TRP A 312 21.45 -10.10 -27.99
N ALA A 313 20.78 -9.04 -27.47
CA ALA A 313 19.43 -8.68 -27.82
C ALA A 313 19.21 -7.18 -27.63
N THR A 314 18.19 -6.64 -28.29
CA THR A 314 17.74 -5.25 -28.10
C THR A 314 16.65 -5.21 -27.05
N LEU A 315 16.84 -4.40 -25.99
CA LEU A 315 15.78 -4.15 -25.04
C LEU A 315 14.66 -3.35 -25.68
N THR A 316 13.43 -3.72 -25.38
CA THR A 316 12.22 -3.05 -25.89
C THR A 316 11.11 -3.07 -24.85
N ASN A 317 10.01 -2.34 -25.12
CA ASN A 317 8.75 -2.51 -24.42
C ASN A 317 7.63 -2.94 -25.40
N TYR A 318 6.50 -3.37 -24.86
CA TYR A 318 5.42 -3.91 -25.70
C TYR A 318 4.88 -2.90 -26.72
N ALA A 319 4.75 -1.64 -26.35
CA ALA A 319 4.21 -0.62 -27.24
C ALA A 319 5.14 -0.34 -28.43
N GLN A 320 6.46 -0.23 -28.17
CA GLN A 320 7.46 -0.08 -29.24
C GLN A 320 7.49 -1.30 -30.16
N TYR A 321 7.52 -2.51 -29.56
CA TYR A 321 7.57 -3.73 -30.36
C TYR A 321 6.32 -3.89 -31.24
N LEU A 322 5.12 -3.62 -30.67
CA LEU A 322 3.85 -3.68 -31.39
C LEU A 322 3.78 -2.69 -32.57
N ALA A 323 4.32 -1.48 -32.38
CA ALA A 323 4.36 -0.48 -33.43
C ALA A 323 5.24 -0.91 -34.62
N ALA A 324 6.36 -1.61 -34.35
CA ALA A 324 7.27 -2.12 -35.39
C ALA A 324 6.82 -3.47 -35.97
N HIS A 325 6.15 -4.31 -35.17
CA HIS A 325 5.79 -5.67 -35.51
C HIS A 325 4.29 -5.93 -35.25
N PRO A 326 3.38 -5.41 -36.07
CA PRO A 326 1.95 -5.64 -35.92
C PRO A 326 1.59 -7.14 -36.06
N PRO A 327 0.49 -7.58 -35.39
CA PRO A 327 0.07 -8.99 -35.48
C PRO A 327 -0.21 -9.46 -36.89
N THR A 328 0.30 -10.65 -37.22
CA THR A 328 0.05 -11.35 -38.50
C THR A 328 -0.95 -12.48 -38.39
N ASP A 329 -1.22 -12.90 -37.14
CA ASP A 329 -2.09 -14.00 -36.79
C ASP A 329 -3.23 -13.56 -35.88
N GLU A 330 -4.39 -14.19 -36.08
CA GLU A 330 -5.54 -14.04 -35.18
C GLU A 330 -5.54 -15.18 -34.16
N VAL A 331 -5.83 -14.86 -32.91
CA VAL A 331 -5.96 -15.81 -31.81
C VAL A 331 -7.37 -15.78 -31.23
N ALA A 332 -7.92 -16.97 -30.89
CA ALA A 332 -9.06 -17.10 -30.01
C ALA A 332 -8.55 -17.44 -28.62
N ILE A 333 -9.01 -16.69 -27.62
CA ILE A 333 -8.64 -16.88 -26.21
C ILE A 333 -9.51 -17.93 -25.53
N VAL A 334 -9.05 -18.46 -24.41
CA VAL A 334 -9.84 -19.22 -23.44
C VAL A 334 -10.47 -18.22 -22.49
N GLU A 335 -11.77 -17.98 -22.63
CA GLU A 335 -12.49 -17.02 -21.77
C GLU A 335 -12.60 -17.53 -20.35
N ASN A 336 -12.70 -16.62 -19.38
CA ASN A 336 -12.76 -16.93 -17.96
C ASN A 336 -11.55 -17.74 -17.48
N SER A 337 -10.37 -17.47 -18.04
CA SER A 337 -9.08 -18.04 -17.65
C SER A 337 -8.19 -16.99 -16.97
N SER A 338 -7.22 -17.45 -16.18
CA SER A 338 -6.26 -16.61 -15.46
C SER A 338 -4.92 -17.35 -15.29
N TRP A 339 -3.83 -16.64 -14.99
CA TRP A 339 -2.51 -17.24 -14.80
C TRP A 339 -2.33 -18.02 -13.49
N SER A 340 -3.14 -17.74 -12.48
CA SER A 340 -2.97 -18.27 -11.11
C SER A 340 -4.03 -19.32 -10.73
N CYS A 341 -4.92 -19.70 -11.65
CA CYS A 341 -5.92 -20.74 -11.42
C CYS A 341 -6.12 -21.62 -12.65
N VAL A 342 -5.71 -22.89 -12.56
CA VAL A 342 -5.90 -23.87 -13.65
C VAL A 342 -7.37 -24.17 -13.98
N HIS A 343 -8.30 -23.79 -13.10
CA HIS A 343 -9.75 -23.91 -13.28
C HIS A 343 -10.37 -22.60 -13.85
N GLY A 344 -9.54 -21.72 -14.40
CA GLY A 344 -9.98 -20.46 -14.96
C GLY A 344 -10.03 -19.34 -13.94
N VAL A 345 -11.24 -18.90 -13.53
CA VAL A 345 -11.46 -17.85 -12.50
C VAL A 345 -12.13 -18.39 -11.23
N ASP A 346 -12.19 -19.70 -11.07
CA ASP A 346 -12.91 -20.34 -9.96
C ASP A 346 -12.27 -20.05 -8.59
N ARG A 347 -10.98 -19.73 -8.55
CA ARG A 347 -10.32 -19.25 -7.30
C ARG A 347 -11.11 -18.14 -6.59
N TRP A 348 -11.78 -17.27 -7.34
CA TRP A 348 -12.48 -16.10 -6.81
C TRP A 348 -13.98 -16.30 -6.62
N ARG A 349 -14.50 -17.52 -6.81
CA ARG A 349 -15.92 -17.81 -6.64
C ARG A 349 -16.24 -19.19 -6.09
N GLU A 350 -15.31 -20.17 -6.13
CA GLU A 350 -15.60 -21.56 -5.81
C GLU A 350 -14.47 -22.26 -5.05
N ASP A 351 -14.77 -23.44 -4.52
CA ASP A 351 -13.79 -24.35 -3.91
C ASP A 351 -13.05 -25.13 -5.01
N CYS A 352 -12.16 -24.48 -5.71
CA CYS A 352 -11.38 -25.08 -6.80
C CYS A 352 -10.13 -25.83 -6.33
N GLY A 353 -9.81 -25.80 -5.05
CA GLY A 353 -8.61 -26.41 -4.48
C GLY A 353 -7.29 -25.65 -4.72
N CYS A 354 -7.29 -24.58 -5.52
CA CYS A 354 -6.09 -23.75 -5.71
C CYS A 354 -5.77 -22.98 -4.44
N ARG A 355 -4.54 -23.16 -3.90
CA ARG A 355 -4.07 -22.55 -2.66
C ARG A 355 -2.59 -22.21 -2.76
N ILE A 356 -2.07 -21.36 -1.84
CA ILE A 356 -0.66 -20.98 -1.78
C ILE A 356 0.10 -21.87 -0.78
N GLY A 357 -0.53 -22.23 0.31
CA GLY A 357 0.03 -23.00 1.42
C GLY A 357 -1.08 -23.58 2.27
N GLY A 358 -1.17 -23.14 3.51
CA GLY A 358 -2.20 -23.55 4.48
C GLY A 358 -1.86 -24.85 5.21
N GLU A 359 -2.60 -25.08 6.31
CA GLU A 359 -2.44 -26.28 7.12
C GLU A 359 -3.06 -27.50 6.44
N PRO A 360 -2.59 -28.72 6.73
CA PRO A 360 -3.21 -29.93 6.23
C PRO A 360 -4.70 -30.00 6.59
N GLY A 361 -5.54 -30.30 5.60
CA GLY A 361 -6.98 -30.37 5.77
C GLY A 361 -7.76 -29.08 5.50
N TRP A 362 -7.09 -27.96 5.29
CA TRP A 362 -7.73 -26.70 4.86
C TRP A 362 -8.30 -26.84 3.44
N ASN A 363 -9.44 -26.18 3.20
CA ASN A 363 -10.13 -26.14 1.91
C ASN A 363 -10.57 -24.71 1.58
N GLN A 364 -11.11 -24.49 0.42
CA GLN A 364 -11.55 -23.19 -0.06
C GLN A 364 -13.08 -23.07 -0.18
N ALA A 365 -13.82 -23.89 0.54
CA ALA A 365 -15.30 -23.91 0.54
C ALA A 365 -15.92 -22.58 1.02
N TRP A 366 -15.17 -21.76 1.75
CA TRP A 366 -15.58 -20.43 2.19
C TRP A 366 -15.69 -19.40 1.02
N ARG A 367 -15.04 -19.64 -0.11
CA ARG A 367 -14.98 -18.69 -1.24
C ARG A 367 -16.34 -18.44 -1.89
N ALA A 368 -17.10 -19.49 -2.16
CA ALA A 368 -18.41 -19.37 -2.80
C ALA A 368 -19.42 -18.62 -1.93
N PRO A 369 -19.63 -18.98 -0.64
CA PRO A 369 -20.53 -18.23 0.23
C PRO A 369 -20.12 -16.77 0.44
N LEU A 370 -18.80 -16.46 0.53
CA LEU A 370 -18.33 -15.09 0.58
C LEU A 370 -18.72 -14.34 -0.69
N ARG A 371 -18.41 -14.91 -1.86
CA ARG A 371 -18.73 -14.29 -3.16
C ARG A 371 -20.22 -14.02 -3.27
N GLN A 372 -21.06 -15.01 -2.93
CA GLN A 372 -22.52 -14.86 -2.97
C GLN A 372 -23.01 -13.75 -2.04
N ALA A 373 -22.45 -13.66 -0.80
CA ALA A 373 -22.84 -12.62 0.15
C ALA A 373 -22.57 -11.21 -0.39
N LEU A 374 -21.45 -11.02 -1.08
CA LEU A 374 -21.06 -9.74 -1.67
C LEU A 374 -21.85 -9.44 -2.95
N ASP A 375 -22.12 -10.44 -3.80
CA ASP A 375 -22.94 -10.28 -5.01
C ASP A 375 -24.37 -9.87 -4.65
N GLU A 376 -24.96 -10.47 -3.62
CA GLU A 376 -26.30 -10.09 -3.13
C GLU A 376 -26.33 -8.67 -2.55
N LEU A 377 -25.27 -8.25 -1.84
CA LEU A 377 -25.14 -6.85 -1.38
C LEU A 377 -25.05 -5.91 -2.57
N ARG A 378 -24.14 -6.15 -3.53
CA ARG A 378 -24.00 -5.33 -4.74
C ARG A 378 -25.33 -5.19 -5.49
N ASP A 379 -26.02 -6.31 -5.71
CA ASP A 379 -27.27 -6.35 -6.49
C ASP A 379 -28.41 -5.63 -5.75
N GLU A 380 -28.39 -5.59 -4.42
CA GLU A 380 -29.29 -4.78 -3.60
C GLU A 380 -28.99 -3.27 -3.77
N LEU A 381 -27.71 -2.88 -3.80
CA LEU A 381 -27.31 -1.48 -3.89
C LEU A 381 -27.59 -0.86 -5.25
N ILE A 382 -27.64 -1.63 -6.33
CA ILE A 382 -27.84 -1.13 -7.69
C ILE A 382 -29.14 -0.34 -7.84
N PRO A 383 -30.36 -0.91 -7.58
CA PRO A 383 -31.59 -0.16 -7.75
C PRO A 383 -31.74 1.02 -6.78
N LEU A 384 -31.19 0.91 -5.56
CA LEU A 384 -31.18 2.01 -4.60
C LEU A 384 -30.35 3.20 -5.11
N TYR A 385 -29.17 2.89 -5.66
CA TYR A 385 -28.32 3.90 -6.28
C TYR A 385 -28.97 4.53 -7.52
N GLU A 386 -29.51 3.72 -8.45
CA GLU A 386 -30.15 4.20 -9.67
C GLU A 386 -31.30 5.17 -9.37
N GLN A 387 -32.15 4.83 -8.40
CA GLN A 387 -33.26 5.67 -8.00
C GLN A 387 -32.77 7.01 -7.39
N ALA A 388 -31.93 6.94 -6.36
CA ALA A 388 -31.50 8.15 -5.64
C ALA A 388 -30.60 9.05 -6.48
N ALA A 389 -29.72 8.47 -7.26
CA ALA A 389 -28.83 9.20 -8.14
C ALA A 389 -29.56 9.82 -9.34
N GLY A 390 -30.60 9.13 -9.87
CA GLY A 390 -31.46 9.68 -10.93
C GLY A 390 -32.28 10.92 -10.51
N GLU A 391 -32.60 11.05 -9.21
CA GLU A 391 -33.23 12.25 -8.64
C GLU A 391 -32.23 13.37 -8.35
N LEU A 392 -30.97 13.03 -8.13
CA LEU A 392 -29.93 13.94 -7.62
C LEU A 392 -29.06 14.53 -8.74
N PHE A 393 -28.70 13.73 -9.73
CA PHE A 393 -27.78 14.09 -10.80
C PHE A 393 -28.49 14.46 -12.10
N ALA A 394 -27.86 15.30 -12.93
CA ALA A 394 -28.39 15.76 -14.19
C ALA A 394 -28.24 14.79 -15.37
N GLY A 395 -27.40 13.77 -15.23
CA GLY A 395 -27.07 12.79 -16.27
C GLY A 395 -27.39 11.36 -15.87
N ASP A 396 -26.88 10.40 -16.66
CA ASP A 396 -26.97 9.00 -16.30
C ASP A 396 -26.18 8.75 -14.99
N PRO A 397 -26.79 8.13 -13.96
CA PRO A 397 -26.12 7.85 -12.71
C PRO A 397 -24.79 7.08 -12.87
N TRP A 398 -24.69 6.19 -13.86
CA TRP A 398 -23.50 5.38 -14.07
C TRP A 398 -22.38 6.18 -14.75
N ASP A 399 -22.70 7.11 -15.62
CA ASP A 399 -21.72 8.05 -16.17
C ASP A 399 -21.15 8.95 -15.07
N VAL A 400 -22.00 9.40 -14.13
CA VAL A 400 -21.55 10.17 -12.96
C VAL A 400 -20.62 9.35 -12.07
N ARG A 401 -20.93 8.05 -11.84
CA ARG A 401 -20.01 7.14 -11.13
C ARG A 401 -18.70 6.97 -11.88
N ASP A 402 -18.74 6.82 -13.19
CA ASP A 402 -17.56 6.71 -14.02
C ASP A 402 -16.67 7.96 -13.91
N ASP A 403 -17.27 9.15 -13.82
CA ASP A 403 -16.53 10.40 -13.63
C ASP A 403 -16.04 10.63 -12.19
N TYR A 404 -16.57 9.91 -11.19
CA TYR A 404 -16.21 10.10 -9.78
C TYR A 404 -14.73 9.85 -9.46
N VAL A 405 -14.01 9.16 -10.30
CA VAL A 405 -12.55 9.03 -10.18
C VAL A 405 -11.84 10.38 -10.10
N GLU A 406 -12.40 11.44 -10.70
CA GLU A 406 -11.84 12.80 -10.60
C GLU A 406 -11.79 13.29 -9.15
N VAL A 407 -12.83 12.97 -8.36
CA VAL A 407 -12.87 13.26 -6.92
C VAL A 407 -11.96 12.33 -6.13
N VAL A 408 -11.91 11.04 -6.49
CA VAL A 408 -11.00 10.07 -5.84
C VAL A 408 -9.54 10.51 -6.00
N LEU A 409 -9.18 11.07 -7.15
CA LEU A 409 -7.84 11.54 -7.47
C LEU A 409 -7.56 12.98 -6.99
N ASP A 410 -8.59 13.80 -6.75
CA ASP A 410 -8.45 15.18 -6.25
C ASP A 410 -9.60 15.53 -5.29
N ARG A 411 -9.41 15.18 -4.01
CA ARG A 411 -10.35 15.48 -2.93
C ARG A 411 -10.24 16.91 -2.39
N SER A 412 -9.50 17.79 -3.09
CA SER A 412 -9.48 19.21 -2.71
C SER A 412 -10.90 19.82 -2.81
N PRO A 413 -11.23 20.83 -1.99
CA PRO A 413 -12.53 21.52 -2.10
C PRO A 413 -12.84 21.97 -3.52
N ALA A 414 -11.83 22.47 -4.24
CA ALA A 414 -11.98 22.89 -5.64
C ALA A 414 -12.26 21.72 -6.59
N GLY A 415 -11.65 20.54 -6.37
CA GLY A 415 -11.90 19.32 -7.13
C GLY A 415 -13.34 18.84 -6.96
N VAL A 416 -13.78 18.74 -5.71
CA VAL A 416 -15.15 18.35 -5.35
C VAL A 416 -16.17 19.34 -5.91
N ASP A 417 -15.92 20.66 -5.78
CA ASP A 417 -16.80 21.70 -6.31
C ASP A 417 -16.98 21.63 -7.83
N ARG A 418 -15.89 21.43 -8.58
CA ARG A 418 -15.95 21.24 -10.04
C ARG A 418 -16.83 20.06 -10.42
N PHE A 419 -16.63 18.92 -9.75
CA PHE A 419 -17.39 17.71 -9.99
C PHE A 419 -18.88 17.90 -9.69
N LEU A 420 -19.22 18.36 -8.49
CA LEU A 420 -20.61 18.54 -8.07
C LEU A 420 -21.34 19.59 -8.89
N THR A 421 -20.67 20.69 -9.28
CA THR A 421 -21.25 21.72 -10.15
C THR A 421 -21.60 21.16 -11.52
N ARG A 422 -20.81 20.24 -12.05
CA ARG A 422 -21.05 19.60 -13.36
C ARG A 422 -22.20 18.60 -13.32
N HIS A 423 -22.33 17.84 -12.23
CA HIS A 423 -23.19 16.67 -12.20
C HIS A 423 -24.51 16.84 -11.44
N LEU A 424 -24.63 17.77 -10.48
CA LEU A 424 -25.89 17.97 -9.75
C LEU A 424 -26.97 18.60 -10.62
N ALA A 425 -28.18 18.05 -10.57
CA ALA A 425 -29.35 18.56 -11.29
C ALA A 425 -29.87 19.90 -10.77
N ALA A 426 -29.49 20.31 -9.57
CA ALA A 426 -29.89 21.56 -8.93
C ALA A 426 -28.77 22.09 -8.03
N PRO A 427 -28.87 23.38 -7.55
CA PRO A 427 -27.81 24.00 -6.77
C PRO A 427 -27.28 23.11 -5.63
N ALA A 428 -25.98 23.14 -5.44
CA ALA A 428 -25.22 22.31 -4.49
C ALA A 428 -25.41 22.80 -3.05
N THR A 429 -26.57 22.56 -2.45
CA THR A 429 -26.78 22.81 -1.02
C THR A 429 -25.93 21.81 -0.22
N PRO A 430 -25.52 22.12 1.05
CA PRO A 430 -24.73 21.22 1.88
C PRO A 430 -25.31 19.80 1.95
N ALA A 431 -26.61 19.65 2.19
CA ALA A 431 -27.28 18.37 2.26
C ALA A 431 -27.22 17.57 0.94
N ARG A 432 -27.35 18.27 -0.21
CA ARG A 432 -27.23 17.63 -1.52
C ARG A 432 -25.81 17.18 -1.83
N ARG A 433 -24.82 17.96 -1.43
CA ARG A 433 -23.39 17.62 -1.56
C ARG A 433 -23.09 16.35 -0.79
N VAL A 434 -23.43 16.33 0.48
CA VAL A 434 -23.23 15.15 1.34
C VAL A 434 -23.88 13.91 0.75
N ARG A 435 -25.17 14.02 0.38
CA ARG A 435 -25.92 12.90 -0.20
C ARG A 435 -25.29 12.38 -1.49
N ALA A 436 -24.80 13.28 -2.37
CA ALA A 436 -24.13 12.91 -3.60
C ALA A 436 -22.83 12.13 -3.35
N LEU A 437 -22.01 12.66 -2.45
CA LEU A 437 -20.73 12.03 -2.12
C LEU A 437 -20.94 10.68 -1.39
N GLU A 438 -21.89 10.58 -0.46
CA GLU A 438 -22.21 9.31 0.20
C GLU A 438 -22.71 8.24 -0.77
N LEU A 439 -23.54 8.59 -1.76
CA LEU A 439 -23.99 7.68 -2.81
C LEU A 439 -22.82 7.16 -3.65
N LEU A 440 -21.89 8.02 -4.00
CA LEU A 440 -20.71 7.66 -4.82
C LEU A 440 -19.66 6.89 -4.02
N GLU A 441 -19.45 7.23 -2.74
CA GLU A 441 -18.59 6.45 -1.84
C GLU A 441 -19.18 5.06 -1.55
N MET A 442 -20.50 4.92 -1.42
CA MET A 442 -21.15 3.61 -1.34
C MET A 442 -20.79 2.75 -2.55
N GLN A 443 -20.86 3.29 -3.77
CA GLN A 443 -20.48 2.58 -4.99
C GLN A 443 -18.98 2.29 -5.07
N ARG A 444 -18.12 3.20 -4.62
CA ARG A 444 -16.66 2.98 -4.53
C ARG A 444 -16.35 1.78 -3.63
N HIS A 445 -16.94 1.73 -2.44
CA HIS A 445 -16.72 0.61 -1.52
C HIS A 445 -17.33 -0.70 -2.02
N ALA A 446 -18.46 -0.64 -2.73
CA ALA A 446 -19.05 -1.80 -3.38
C ALA A 446 -18.16 -2.40 -4.49
N MET A 447 -17.27 -1.62 -5.10
CA MET A 447 -16.25 -2.14 -6.02
C MET A 447 -15.00 -2.64 -5.27
N LEU A 448 -14.53 -1.91 -4.24
CA LEU A 448 -13.37 -2.30 -3.43
C LEU A 448 -13.53 -3.65 -2.74
N MET A 449 -14.76 -4.05 -2.37
CA MET A 449 -15.02 -5.35 -1.76
C MET A 449 -14.74 -6.55 -2.68
N TYR A 450 -14.42 -6.33 -3.96
CA TYR A 450 -14.06 -7.36 -4.94
C TYR A 450 -12.58 -7.42 -5.30
N THR A 451 -11.74 -6.72 -4.56
CA THR A 451 -10.28 -6.82 -4.72
C THR A 451 -9.84 -8.29 -4.70
N SER A 452 -9.08 -8.71 -5.72
CA SER A 452 -8.78 -10.14 -5.97
C SER A 452 -8.11 -10.85 -4.80
N CYS A 453 -7.25 -10.16 -4.05
CA CYS A 453 -6.51 -10.73 -2.92
C CYS A 453 -7.43 -11.26 -1.80
N GLY A 454 -8.68 -10.81 -1.70
CA GLY A 454 -9.64 -11.31 -0.73
C GLY A 454 -9.94 -12.81 -0.85
N TRP A 455 -9.72 -13.41 -2.03
CA TRP A 455 -9.92 -14.85 -2.30
C TRP A 455 -8.62 -15.60 -2.61
N PHE A 456 -7.50 -14.88 -2.71
CA PHE A 456 -6.25 -15.47 -3.18
C PHE A 456 -5.61 -16.41 -2.17
N PHE A 457 -5.66 -16.05 -0.88
CA PHE A 457 -5.09 -16.78 0.23
C PHE A 457 -5.97 -17.95 0.71
N ASP A 458 -5.47 -18.68 1.71
CA ASP A 458 -6.00 -20.01 2.05
C ASP A 458 -7.15 -19.96 3.05
N ASP A 459 -7.38 -18.84 3.73
CA ASP A 459 -8.48 -18.66 4.68
C ASP A 459 -9.12 -17.27 4.63
N LEU A 460 -10.41 -17.23 4.92
CA LEU A 460 -11.22 -16.02 5.03
C LEU A 460 -10.70 -15.04 6.08
N ALA A 461 -10.09 -15.54 7.16
CA ALA A 461 -9.59 -14.73 8.28
C ALA A 461 -8.24 -14.05 8.02
N GLY A 462 -7.66 -14.21 6.83
CA GLY A 462 -6.47 -13.48 6.39
C GLY A 462 -6.70 -11.98 6.35
N LEU A 463 -5.61 -11.20 6.29
CA LEU A 463 -5.68 -9.73 6.25
C LEU A 463 -6.56 -9.23 5.10
N GLU A 464 -6.42 -9.85 3.94
CA GLU A 464 -7.12 -9.47 2.71
C GLU A 464 -8.60 -9.86 2.74
N GLY A 465 -8.94 -11.00 3.34
CA GLY A 465 -10.34 -11.41 3.57
C GLY A 465 -11.06 -10.45 4.51
N VAL A 466 -10.42 -10.08 5.62
CA VAL A 466 -10.95 -9.07 6.56
C VAL A 466 -11.10 -7.71 5.88
N GLN A 467 -10.15 -7.33 5.03
CA GLN A 467 -10.20 -6.05 4.31
C GLN A 467 -11.39 -5.97 3.35
N VAL A 468 -11.65 -7.05 2.60
CA VAL A 468 -12.83 -7.16 1.73
C VAL A 468 -14.12 -7.03 2.54
N LEU A 469 -14.20 -7.67 3.71
CA LEU A 469 -15.34 -7.55 4.61
C LEU A 469 -15.50 -6.13 5.18
N ARG A 470 -14.42 -5.40 5.44
CA ARG A 470 -14.44 -3.99 5.85
C ARG A 470 -15.08 -3.11 4.77
N TYR A 471 -14.69 -3.28 3.50
CA TYR A 471 -15.29 -2.54 2.39
C TYR A 471 -16.78 -2.86 2.22
N ALA A 472 -17.16 -4.13 2.31
CA ALA A 472 -18.56 -4.54 2.26
C ALA A 472 -19.37 -3.95 3.43
N GLY A 473 -18.80 -3.94 4.64
CA GLY A 473 -19.41 -3.30 5.81
C GLY A 473 -19.62 -1.81 5.61
N ARG A 474 -18.62 -1.10 5.09
CA ARG A 474 -18.74 0.35 4.82
C ARG A 474 -19.81 0.64 3.77
N ALA A 475 -19.86 -0.14 2.68
CA ALA A 475 -20.90 0.01 1.66
C ALA A 475 -22.30 -0.23 2.24
N ALA A 476 -22.48 -1.27 3.05
CA ALA A 476 -23.74 -1.60 3.70
C ALA A 476 -24.19 -0.52 4.70
N GLN A 477 -23.29 0.03 5.51
CA GLN A 477 -23.59 1.10 6.45
C GLN A 477 -23.96 2.41 5.76
N LEU A 478 -23.27 2.77 4.65
CA LEU A 478 -23.67 3.92 3.84
C LEU A 478 -25.06 3.74 3.26
N ALA A 479 -25.38 2.53 2.78
CA ALA A 479 -26.74 2.21 2.29
C ALA A 479 -27.79 2.31 3.40
N ASP A 480 -27.50 1.75 4.58
CA ASP A 480 -28.43 1.82 5.71
C ASP A 480 -28.69 3.27 6.17
N ARG A 481 -27.66 4.12 6.13
CA ARG A 481 -27.79 5.56 6.43
C ARG A 481 -28.59 6.31 5.36
N LEU A 482 -28.32 6.04 4.07
CA LEU A 482 -28.98 6.75 2.96
C LEU A 482 -30.45 6.35 2.76
N PHE A 483 -30.79 5.11 3.08
CA PHE A 483 -32.07 4.51 2.73
C PHE A 483 -32.88 3.95 3.91
N GLY A 484 -32.35 4.02 5.14
CA GLY A 484 -33.03 3.51 6.35
C GLY A 484 -33.24 1.98 6.33
N GLY A 485 -32.34 1.25 5.64
CA GLY A 485 -32.49 -0.18 5.39
C GLY A 485 -31.91 -1.09 6.49
N ALA A 486 -31.58 -2.30 6.07
CA ALA A 486 -30.93 -3.30 6.92
C ALA A 486 -29.91 -4.12 6.11
N SER A 487 -29.15 -3.46 5.25
CA SER A 487 -28.18 -4.06 4.33
C SER A 487 -27.08 -4.78 5.10
N GLU A 488 -26.55 -4.18 6.18
CA GLU A 488 -25.57 -4.83 7.07
C GLU A 488 -26.14 -6.09 7.70
N ARG A 489 -27.35 -6.08 8.20
CA ARG A 489 -27.99 -7.28 8.79
C ARG A 489 -28.22 -8.38 7.74
N ARG A 490 -28.51 -8.02 6.48
CA ARG A 490 -28.65 -8.99 5.39
C ARG A 490 -27.30 -9.60 5.03
N LEU A 491 -26.26 -8.76 4.91
CA LEU A 491 -24.89 -9.21 4.69
C LEU A 491 -24.45 -10.20 5.75
N LEU A 492 -24.63 -9.90 7.04
CA LEU A 492 -24.25 -10.77 8.15
C LEU A 492 -24.95 -12.13 8.12
N ARG A 493 -26.22 -12.18 7.72
CA ARG A 493 -26.93 -13.45 7.56
C ARG A 493 -26.32 -14.32 6.48
N ARG A 494 -25.80 -13.74 5.39
CA ARG A 494 -25.14 -14.46 4.30
C ARG A 494 -23.74 -14.91 4.70
N LEU A 495 -22.98 -14.04 5.34
CA LEU A 495 -21.65 -14.34 5.82
C LEU A 495 -21.61 -15.51 6.82
N ALA A 496 -22.71 -15.81 7.49
CA ALA A 496 -22.81 -17.00 8.35
C ALA A 496 -22.58 -18.33 7.62
N TRP A 497 -22.65 -18.36 6.28
CA TRP A 497 -22.38 -19.56 5.47
C TRP A 497 -20.90 -19.69 5.07
N ALA A 498 -20.14 -18.61 5.07
CA ALA A 498 -18.71 -18.63 4.79
C ALA A 498 -17.95 -19.07 6.05
N ARG A 499 -17.42 -20.30 6.06
CA ARG A 499 -16.74 -20.86 7.24
C ARG A 499 -15.23 -20.77 7.09
N SER A 500 -14.56 -20.22 8.11
CA SER A 500 -13.10 -20.27 8.23
C SER A 500 -12.64 -21.72 8.42
N ASN A 501 -11.43 -22.01 7.94
CA ASN A 501 -10.76 -23.29 8.22
C ASN A 501 -10.32 -23.40 9.69
N ASP A 502 -10.10 -22.27 10.39
CA ASP A 502 -9.85 -22.26 11.83
C ASP A 502 -11.19 -22.28 12.60
N PRO A 503 -11.50 -23.37 13.34
CA PRO A 503 -12.73 -23.45 14.13
C PRO A 503 -12.87 -22.36 15.20
N LYS A 504 -11.76 -21.73 15.63
CA LYS A 504 -11.78 -20.66 16.63
C LYS A 504 -12.33 -19.35 16.04
N ILE A 505 -12.21 -19.17 14.75
CA ILE A 505 -12.74 -18.00 14.03
C ILE A 505 -14.25 -18.19 13.77
N GLY A 506 -14.67 -19.40 13.43
CA GLY A 506 -16.06 -19.71 13.14
C GLY A 506 -16.48 -19.35 11.73
N THR A 507 -17.46 -18.47 11.60
CA THR A 507 -18.03 -18.04 10.30
C THR A 507 -17.59 -16.64 9.91
N GLY A 508 -17.84 -16.25 8.66
CA GLY A 508 -17.63 -14.88 8.18
C GLY A 508 -18.44 -13.83 8.98
N ARG A 509 -19.61 -14.23 9.53
CA ARG A 509 -20.35 -13.40 10.48
C ARG A 509 -19.55 -13.19 11.77
N ASP A 510 -19.07 -14.28 12.37
CA ASP A 510 -18.31 -14.19 13.63
C ASP A 510 -17.03 -13.38 13.42
N LEU A 511 -16.37 -13.55 12.27
CA LEU A 511 -15.21 -12.76 11.87
C LEU A 511 -15.54 -11.27 11.70
N TYR A 512 -16.68 -10.97 11.07
CA TYR A 512 -17.14 -9.58 10.90
C TYR A 512 -17.38 -8.91 12.25
N GLU A 513 -18.13 -9.57 13.14
CA GLU A 513 -18.40 -9.05 14.50
C GLU A 513 -17.11 -8.83 15.29
N ALA A 514 -16.13 -9.72 15.15
CA ALA A 514 -14.87 -9.65 15.92
C ALA A 514 -13.82 -8.67 15.35
N ARG A 515 -13.79 -8.46 14.01
CA ARG A 515 -12.69 -7.70 13.38
C ARG A 515 -13.12 -6.55 12.47
N VAL A 516 -14.35 -6.55 11.98
CA VAL A 516 -14.85 -5.50 11.09
C VAL A 516 -15.63 -4.45 11.89
N ARG A 517 -16.57 -4.89 12.70
CA ARG A 517 -17.39 -4.00 13.52
C ARG A 517 -16.56 -3.12 14.49
N PRO A 518 -15.53 -3.64 15.21
CA PRO A 518 -14.67 -2.80 16.03
C PRO A 518 -13.79 -1.82 15.25
N ALA A 519 -13.52 -2.10 13.97
CA ALA A 519 -12.75 -1.21 13.09
C ALA A 519 -13.63 -0.10 12.45
N ALA A 520 -14.95 -0.20 12.56
CA ALA A 520 -15.88 0.82 12.09
C ALA A 520 -15.86 2.02 13.05
N VAL A 521 -15.32 3.13 12.58
CA VAL A 521 -15.15 4.35 13.37
C VAL A 521 -16.25 5.35 13.04
N THR A 522 -16.90 5.85 14.06
CA THR A 522 -17.92 6.90 13.98
C THR A 522 -17.31 8.29 14.24
N PRO A 523 -17.95 9.38 13.80
CA PRO A 523 -17.50 10.74 14.13
C PRO A 523 -17.33 10.99 15.63
N ARG A 524 -18.16 10.33 16.45
CA ARG A 524 -18.06 10.39 17.92
C ARG A 524 -16.78 9.77 18.46
N GLN A 525 -16.38 8.63 17.92
CA GLN A 525 -15.10 7.99 18.28
C GLN A 525 -13.92 8.87 17.85
N VAL A 526 -14.03 9.56 16.70
CA VAL A 526 -13.03 10.56 16.29
C VAL A 526 -13.01 11.73 17.28
N ALA A 527 -14.17 12.23 17.73
CA ALA A 527 -14.24 13.28 18.75
C ALA A 527 -13.70 12.81 20.11
N ALA A 528 -14.00 11.58 20.52
CA ALA A 528 -13.44 10.98 21.73
C ALA A 528 -11.91 10.83 21.64
N HIS A 529 -11.40 10.36 20.50
CA HIS A 529 -9.97 10.31 20.23
C HIS A 529 -9.34 11.71 20.34
N TYR A 530 -9.93 12.72 19.71
CA TYR A 530 -9.48 14.11 19.79
C TYR A 530 -9.47 14.60 21.24
N ALA A 531 -10.55 14.33 22.01
CA ALA A 531 -10.68 14.72 23.42
C ALA A 531 -9.57 14.11 24.28
N VAL A 532 -9.35 12.80 24.15
CA VAL A 532 -8.31 12.06 24.89
C VAL A 532 -6.92 12.58 24.53
N ARG A 533 -6.60 12.70 23.25
CA ARG A 533 -5.29 13.19 22.83
C ARG A 533 -5.06 14.65 23.25
N SER A 534 -6.10 15.49 23.26
CA SER A 534 -5.98 16.88 23.67
C SER A 534 -5.57 17.05 25.13
N LEU A 535 -5.68 16.02 25.99
CA LEU A 535 -5.13 16.01 27.34
C LEU A 535 -3.58 16.04 27.34
N PHE A 536 -2.94 15.47 26.32
CA PHE A 536 -1.49 15.24 26.26
C PHE A 536 -0.77 16.09 25.22
N ALA A 537 -1.46 16.51 24.16
CA ALA A 537 -0.90 17.30 23.08
C ALA A 537 -1.86 18.40 22.62
N ASP A 538 -1.32 19.51 22.08
CA ASP A 538 -2.13 20.52 21.42
C ASP A 538 -2.35 20.15 19.97
N TYR A 539 -3.61 20.23 19.52
CA TYR A 539 -3.95 20.18 18.10
C TYR A 539 -3.96 21.59 17.51
N PRO A 540 -3.43 21.79 16.31
CA PRO A 540 -3.76 22.98 15.52
C PRO A 540 -5.29 23.01 15.30
N SER A 541 -5.84 24.18 15.00
CA SER A 541 -7.25 24.28 14.62
C SER A 541 -7.36 25.09 13.33
N PRO A 542 -7.83 24.50 12.22
CA PRO A 542 -8.28 23.11 12.09
C PRO A 542 -7.14 22.09 12.09
N ALA A 543 -7.44 20.85 12.48
CA ALA A 543 -6.56 19.69 12.39
C ALA A 543 -7.20 18.60 11.51
N VAL A 544 -6.39 17.76 10.87
CA VAL A 544 -6.88 16.52 10.25
C VAL A 544 -6.73 15.39 11.26
N VAL A 545 -7.83 14.73 11.57
CA VAL A 545 -7.90 13.61 12.51
C VAL A 545 -8.65 12.48 11.84
N HIS A 546 -7.96 11.43 11.44
CA HIS A 546 -8.55 10.20 10.88
C HIS A 546 -9.65 10.44 9.83
N GLY A 547 -9.29 11.03 8.70
CA GLY A 547 -10.24 11.29 7.60
C GLY A 547 -11.27 12.39 7.87
N HIS A 548 -11.11 13.15 8.96
CA HIS A 548 -11.96 14.28 9.31
C HIS A 548 -11.16 15.56 9.52
N ALA A 549 -11.69 16.67 9.04
CA ALA A 549 -11.25 18.00 9.45
C ALA A 549 -11.93 18.33 10.79
N ALA A 550 -11.12 18.56 11.83
CA ALA A 550 -11.55 18.85 13.18
C ALA A 550 -11.29 20.33 13.48
N GLU A 551 -12.35 21.11 13.62
CA GLU A 551 -12.28 22.52 14.00
C GLU A 551 -12.75 22.70 15.44
N ARG A 552 -11.88 23.22 16.29
CA ARG A 552 -12.22 23.54 17.68
C ARG A 552 -13.00 24.84 17.74
N VAL A 553 -14.31 24.75 18.00
CA VAL A 553 -15.20 25.91 18.15
C VAL A 553 -14.97 26.59 19.49
N HIS A 554 -14.82 25.79 20.56
CA HIS A 554 -14.48 26.21 21.93
C HIS A 554 -13.67 25.10 22.60
N GLY A 555 -12.75 25.44 23.49
CA GLY A 555 -12.00 24.43 24.24
C GLY A 555 -11.19 25.00 25.36
N LEU A 556 -11.20 24.29 26.49
CA LEU A 556 -10.43 24.57 27.68
C LEU A 556 -9.56 23.35 28.03
N ARG A 557 -8.34 23.60 28.46
CA ARG A 557 -7.46 22.60 29.07
C ARG A 557 -7.01 23.09 30.45
N ARG A 558 -7.01 22.18 31.42
CA ARG A 558 -6.53 22.42 32.77
C ARG A 558 -5.60 21.29 33.20
N GLN A 559 -4.63 21.63 34.04
CA GLN A 559 -3.75 20.66 34.67
C GLN A 559 -3.60 21.01 36.15
N SER A 560 -3.74 19.99 37.02
CA SER A 560 -3.49 20.09 38.46
C SER A 560 -2.69 18.87 38.90
N GLY A 561 -1.41 19.05 39.20
CA GLY A 561 -0.47 17.95 39.41
C GLY A 561 -0.35 17.06 38.20
N SER A 562 -0.59 15.75 38.37
CA SER A 562 -0.65 14.76 37.29
C SER A 562 -2.01 14.72 36.60
N ALA A 563 -3.07 15.25 37.21
CA ALA A 563 -4.41 15.25 36.64
C ALA A 563 -4.54 16.27 35.50
N ARG A 564 -5.32 15.92 34.47
CA ARG A 564 -5.58 16.78 33.30
C ARG A 564 -7.05 16.73 32.92
N LEU A 565 -7.60 17.88 32.56
CA LEU A 565 -8.95 18.06 32.07
C LEU A 565 -8.92 18.72 30.69
N ALA A 566 -9.73 18.20 29.76
CA ALA A 566 -10.03 18.86 28.49
C ALA A 566 -11.54 18.88 28.28
N VAL A 567 -12.09 20.05 27.95
CA VAL A 567 -13.52 20.26 27.69
C VAL A 567 -13.65 21.12 26.45
N GLY A 568 -14.59 20.83 25.56
CA GLY A 568 -14.69 21.63 24.36
C GLY A 568 -15.84 21.26 23.43
N ARG A 569 -16.00 22.07 22.38
CA ARG A 569 -16.90 21.86 21.24
C ARG A 569 -16.06 21.69 20.00
N LEU A 570 -16.40 20.70 19.21
CA LEU A 570 -15.66 20.28 18.04
C LEU A 570 -16.63 20.18 16.86
N ARG A 571 -16.31 20.84 15.75
CA ARG A 571 -16.96 20.63 14.48
C ARG A 571 -16.10 19.65 13.67
N LEU A 572 -16.67 18.49 13.37
CA LEU A 572 -16.04 17.44 12.55
C LEU A 572 -16.67 17.44 11.17
N ARG A 573 -15.85 17.54 10.12
CA ARG A 573 -16.28 17.41 8.75
C ARG A 573 -15.52 16.24 8.10
N SER A 574 -16.27 15.25 7.60
CA SER A 574 -15.67 14.14 6.82
C SER A 574 -15.00 14.67 5.55
N LEU A 575 -13.74 14.29 5.32
CA LEU A 575 -13.00 14.67 4.11
C LEU A 575 -13.51 13.94 2.86
N ALA A 576 -14.13 12.76 3.03
CA ALA A 576 -14.67 11.95 1.94
C ALA A 576 -16.07 12.41 1.52
N THR A 577 -16.95 12.70 2.48
CA THR A 577 -18.39 12.94 2.21
C THR A 577 -18.86 14.35 2.51
N GLU A 578 -18.02 15.19 3.09
CA GLU A 578 -18.36 16.53 3.61
C GLU A 578 -19.47 16.52 4.67
N ALA A 579 -19.87 15.35 5.18
CA ALA A 579 -20.81 15.28 6.31
C ALA A 579 -20.20 16.00 7.53
N GLU A 580 -20.97 16.86 8.15
CA GLU A 580 -20.55 17.71 9.27
C GLU A 580 -21.36 17.40 10.51
N GLU A 581 -20.69 17.27 11.65
CA GLU A 581 -21.31 17.08 12.96
C GLU A 581 -20.67 18.02 13.99
N GLU A 582 -21.49 18.65 14.81
CA GLU A 582 -21.01 19.44 15.94
C GLU A 582 -21.20 18.65 17.23
N LEU A 583 -20.09 18.39 17.92
CA LEU A 583 -20.01 17.52 19.07
C LEU A 583 -19.38 18.26 20.25
N CYS A 584 -19.88 17.98 21.45
CA CYS A 584 -19.26 18.40 22.68
C CYS A 584 -18.48 17.25 23.30
N PHE A 585 -17.38 17.57 23.95
CA PHE A 585 -16.59 16.57 24.64
C PHE A 585 -16.10 17.05 25.99
N ALA A 586 -15.84 16.08 26.85
CA ALA A 586 -15.05 16.27 28.08
C ALA A 586 -14.19 15.03 28.32
N ALA A 587 -12.93 15.22 28.68
CA ALA A 587 -11.99 14.16 29.01
C ALA A 587 -11.23 14.49 30.29
N LEU A 588 -11.07 13.49 31.15
CA LEU A 588 -10.38 13.60 32.43
C LEU A 588 -9.36 12.48 32.57
N TYR A 589 -8.11 12.86 32.86
CA TYR A 589 -7.02 11.98 33.26
C TYR A 589 -6.62 12.29 34.70
N ARG A 590 -6.50 11.28 35.56
CA ARG A 590 -6.26 11.44 36.99
C ARG A 590 -4.83 11.20 37.45
N GLY A 591 -3.93 10.90 36.49
CA GLY A 591 -2.52 10.61 36.81
C GLY A 591 -2.21 9.12 37.02
N ASP A 592 -3.19 8.24 36.83
CA ASP A 592 -3.07 6.78 36.77
C ASP A 592 -3.61 6.28 35.42
N PRO A 593 -3.58 4.97 35.06
CA PRO A 593 -4.11 4.51 33.80
C PRO A 593 -5.61 4.77 33.60
N HIS A 594 -6.32 5.34 34.60
CA HIS A 594 -7.73 5.63 34.47
C HIS A 594 -7.98 6.97 33.78
N LEU A 595 -8.47 6.87 32.58
CA LEU A 595 -8.91 7.97 31.75
C LEU A 595 -10.39 7.77 31.41
N THR A 596 -11.17 8.83 31.53
CA THR A 596 -12.59 8.83 31.14
C THR A 596 -12.84 10.02 30.22
N ALA A 597 -13.50 9.75 29.09
CA ALA A 597 -13.95 10.77 28.16
C ALA A 597 -15.42 10.53 27.79
N GLY A 598 -16.13 11.63 27.53
CA GLY A 598 -17.50 11.59 27.05
C GLY A 598 -17.68 12.51 25.85
N VAL A 599 -18.61 12.14 24.96
CA VAL A 599 -18.98 12.91 23.77
C VAL A 599 -20.50 13.00 23.70
N CYS A 600 -21.05 14.17 23.37
CA CYS A 600 -22.48 14.36 23.15
C CYS A 600 -22.75 15.21 21.93
N HIS A 601 -23.96 15.10 21.38
CA HIS A 601 -24.46 16.01 20.36
C HIS A 601 -25.00 17.29 21.00
N LEU A 602 -24.80 18.42 20.29
CA LEU A 602 -25.52 19.65 20.60
C LEU A 602 -26.83 19.69 19.86
N VAL A 603 -27.93 19.92 20.57
CA VAL A 603 -29.25 20.21 20.02
C VAL A 603 -29.56 21.69 20.22
N GLU A 604 -30.15 22.33 19.20
CA GLU A 604 -30.62 23.72 19.35
C GLU A 604 -31.82 23.80 20.28
N ASP A 605 -31.89 24.91 21.08
CA ASP A 605 -32.99 25.12 22.03
C ASP A 605 -34.33 25.26 21.27
N GLY A 606 -35.18 24.25 21.40
CA GLY A 606 -36.54 24.28 20.84
C GLY A 606 -36.83 23.24 19.77
N GLU A 607 -35.86 22.51 19.23
CA GLU A 607 -36.12 21.35 18.41
C GLU A 607 -36.55 20.16 19.28
N GLN A 608 -37.86 19.89 19.31
CA GLN A 608 -38.34 18.58 19.74
C GLN A 608 -37.86 17.60 18.68
N VAL A 609 -37.03 16.67 19.08
CA VAL A 609 -36.60 15.55 18.24
C VAL A 609 -37.85 14.87 17.70
N ASP A 610 -38.08 15.01 16.39
CA ASP A 610 -39.11 14.28 15.72
C ASP A 610 -38.76 12.79 15.76
N SER A 611 -39.31 12.09 16.76
CA SER A 611 -39.12 10.66 16.95
C SER A 611 -39.73 9.81 15.79
N SER A 612 -40.24 10.45 14.75
CA SER A 612 -40.74 9.84 13.54
C SER A 612 -39.71 9.79 12.38
N ALA A 613 -38.53 10.40 12.53
CA ALA A 613 -37.45 10.19 11.55
C ALA A 613 -36.92 8.75 11.63
N PRO A 614 -36.67 8.09 10.49
CA PRO A 614 -36.34 6.64 10.44
C PRO A 614 -34.91 6.30 10.88
N THR A 615 -34.27 7.10 11.74
CA THR A 615 -32.98 6.84 12.35
C THR A 615 -33.16 6.29 13.77
N ALA A 616 -33.92 5.19 13.93
CA ALA A 616 -33.87 4.44 15.17
C ALA A 616 -32.46 3.80 15.27
N PRO A 617 -31.70 4.07 16.35
CA PRO A 617 -30.40 3.44 16.57
C PRO A 617 -30.54 1.91 16.52
N ALA A 618 -29.64 1.22 15.84
CA ALA A 618 -29.67 -0.22 15.66
C ALA A 618 -29.49 -1.01 16.96
N SER A 619 -29.05 -0.33 18.04
CA SER A 619 -28.97 -0.86 19.41
C SER A 619 -29.13 0.26 20.45
N ALA A 620 -29.52 -0.12 21.68
CA ALA A 620 -29.62 0.80 22.81
C ALA A 620 -28.25 1.41 23.22
N GLU A 621 -27.13 0.85 22.72
CA GLU A 621 -25.76 1.35 22.93
C GLU A 621 -25.41 2.53 22.04
N GLU A 622 -26.22 2.84 21.02
CA GLU A 622 -26.01 3.95 20.09
C GLU A 622 -26.75 5.24 20.49
N ALA A 623 -27.57 5.21 21.54
CA ALA A 623 -28.25 6.42 22.03
C ALA A 623 -27.24 7.35 22.69
N VAL A 624 -27.00 8.52 22.06
CA VAL A 624 -26.07 9.54 22.58
C VAL A 624 -26.80 10.50 23.47
N PRO A 625 -26.19 10.94 24.58
CA PRO A 625 -26.70 12.07 25.32
C PRO A 625 -26.78 13.30 24.39
N GLU A 626 -27.93 13.90 24.35
CA GLU A 626 -28.16 15.18 23.67
C GLU A 626 -28.15 16.26 24.75
N LEU A 627 -27.34 17.30 24.56
CA LEU A 627 -27.30 18.46 25.47
C LEU A 627 -27.60 19.73 24.66
N THR A 628 -28.45 20.56 25.23
CA THR A 628 -28.58 21.92 24.67
C THR A 628 -27.32 22.74 24.96
N ALA A 629 -27.08 23.78 24.19
CA ALA A 629 -25.90 24.63 24.34
C ALA A 629 -25.82 25.20 25.78
N GLU A 630 -26.95 25.57 26.38
CA GLU A 630 -27.03 26.05 27.77
C GLU A 630 -26.72 24.94 28.79
N ALA A 631 -27.26 23.75 28.59
CA ALA A 631 -26.98 22.58 29.44
C ALA A 631 -25.51 22.21 29.40
N TYR A 632 -24.89 22.21 28.23
CA TYR A 632 -23.46 21.93 28.06
C TYR A 632 -22.59 23.02 28.74
N GLN A 633 -22.93 24.33 28.57
CA GLN A 633 -22.18 25.40 29.22
C GLN A 633 -22.24 25.28 30.73
N ARG A 634 -23.42 24.98 31.30
CA ARG A 634 -23.59 24.74 32.74
C ARG A 634 -22.76 23.53 33.22
N PHE A 635 -22.84 22.42 32.49
CA PHE A 635 -22.08 21.20 32.78
C PHE A 635 -20.56 21.46 32.73
N SER A 636 -20.06 22.12 31.67
CA SER A 636 -18.63 22.41 31.55
C SER A 636 -18.15 23.35 32.65
N GLY A 637 -18.94 24.35 33.02
CA GLY A 637 -18.61 25.23 34.15
C GLY A 637 -18.58 24.53 35.52
N GLU A 638 -19.54 23.63 35.78
CA GLU A 638 -19.53 22.80 36.99
C GLU A 638 -18.31 21.84 37.04
N LEU A 639 -17.95 21.27 35.91
CA LEU A 639 -16.81 20.38 35.77
C LEU A 639 -15.47 21.12 35.96
N GLU A 640 -15.34 22.32 35.38
CA GLU A 640 -14.19 23.19 35.58
C GLU A 640 -14.03 23.59 37.03
N GLN A 641 -15.13 23.97 37.68
CA GLN A 641 -15.15 24.34 39.11
C GLN A 641 -14.76 23.15 40.00
N ALA A 642 -15.26 21.95 39.69
CA ALA A 642 -14.89 20.73 40.43
C ALA A 642 -13.42 20.34 40.22
N PHE A 643 -12.87 20.54 39.01
CA PHE A 643 -11.45 20.26 38.74
C PHE A 643 -10.51 21.25 39.47
N GLY A 644 -10.95 22.48 39.73
CA GLY A 644 -10.20 23.51 40.43
C GLY A 644 -9.28 24.34 39.52
N GLU A 645 -8.75 25.44 40.12
CA GLU A 645 -7.75 26.31 39.48
C GLU A 645 -6.35 25.68 39.60
N PRO A 646 -5.35 26.09 38.78
CA PRO A 646 -4.03 25.48 38.74
C PRO A 646 -3.28 25.34 40.07
N ASP A 647 -3.59 26.22 41.02
CA ASP A 647 -2.94 26.27 42.34
C ASP A 647 -3.85 25.82 43.51
N GLN A 648 -5.04 25.26 43.21
CA GLN A 648 -5.99 24.77 44.20
C GLN A 648 -6.25 23.29 44.01
N GLU A 649 -6.28 22.50 45.09
CA GLU A 649 -6.72 21.09 45.02
C GLU A 649 -8.21 21.03 44.66
N GLY A 650 -8.51 20.54 43.48
CA GLY A 650 -9.87 20.31 43.00
C GLY A 650 -10.48 19.05 43.64
N ASP A 651 -11.81 18.97 43.63
CA ASP A 651 -12.56 17.75 43.97
C ASP A 651 -12.64 16.82 42.75
N LEU A 652 -11.58 16.03 42.52
CA LEU A 652 -11.51 15.08 41.41
C LEU A 652 -12.60 14.00 41.48
N ALA A 653 -13.08 13.65 42.71
CA ALA A 653 -14.18 12.71 42.86
C ALA A 653 -15.48 13.32 42.32
N ARG A 654 -15.71 14.59 42.57
CA ARG A 654 -16.86 15.32 42.04
C ARG A 654 -16.75 15.50 40.50
N ALA A 655 -15.57 15.75 39.97
CA ALA A 655 -15.36 15.84 38.53
C ALA A 655 -15.68 14.51 37.80
N VAL A 656 -15.29 13.40 38.38
CA VAL A 656 -15.65 12.04 37.87
C VAL A 656 -17.16 11.84 37.94
N GLU A 657 -17.81 12.14 39.05
CA GLU A 657 -19.26 11.99 39.21
C GLU A 657 -20.05 12.85 38.20
N LEU A 658 -19.56 14.06 37.90
CA LEU A 658 -20.16 14.94 36.89
C LEU A 658 -20.00 14.34 35.48
N LEU A 659 -18.82 13.81 35.13
CA LEU A 659 -18.56 13.14 33.87
C LEU A 659 -19.46 11.92 33.71
N ASP A 660 -19.51 11.03 34.69
CA ASP A 660 -20.33 9.83 34.67
C ASP A 660 -21.81 10.16 34.52
N ARG A 661 -22.28 11.23 35.18
CA ARG A 661 -23.68 11.68 35.10
C ARG A 661 -23.99 12.36 33.77
N GLY A 662 -23.05 13.16 33.24
CA GLY A 662 -23.24 13.90 31.98
C GLY A 662 -23.17 13.02 30.74
N PHE A 663 -22.42 11.91 30.81
CA PHE A 663 -22.14 11.02 29.70
C PHE A 663 -22.48 9.54 30.03
N ALA A 664 -23.49 9.30 30.88
CA ALA A 664 -23.83 8.00 31.48
C ALA A 664 -24.01 6.81 30.53
N HIS A 665 -24.07 7.05 29.21
CA HIS A 665 -24.33 6.00 28.22
C HIS A 665 -23.22 5.76 27.20
N ALA A 666 -22.10 6.51 27.24
CA ALA A 666 -20.98 6.31 26.32
C ALA A 666 -19.64 6.79 26.92
N PRO A 667 -19.12 6.15 28.00
CA PRO A 667 -17.79 6.45 28.48
C PRO A 667 -16.76 5.93 27.47
N TYR A 668 -15.93 6.83 26.97
CA TYR A 668 -14.74 6.47 26.21
C TYR A 668 -13.54 6.36 27.13
N SER A 669 -12.69 5.41 26.86
CA SER A 669 -11.46 5.14 27.63
C SER A 669 -10.25 5.17 26.69
N LEU A 670 -9.09 4.75 27.19
CA LEU A 670 -7.90 4.53 26.34
C LEU A 670 -8.14 3.54 25.20
N GLU A 671 -9.02 2.58 25.40
CA GLU A 671 -9.39 1.59 24.36
C GLU A 671 -10.12 2.23 23.17
N SER A 672 -10.68 3.43 23.37
CA SER A 672 -11.36 4.20 22.31
C SER A 672 -10.39 4.98 21.41
N LEU A 673 -9.09 4.99 21.71
CA LEU A 673 -8.09 5.60 20.85
C LEU A 673 -7.93 4.81 19.55
N ILE A 674 -7.82 5.54 18.47
CA ILE A 674 -7.80 4.99 17.11
C ILE A 674 -6.37 4.97 16.58
N GLY A 675 -5.98 3.87 15.95
CA GLY A 675 -4.75 3.75 15.19
C GLY A 675 -3.45 3.85 16.00
N ASP A 676 -2.38 4.31 15.35
CA ASP A 676 -1.04 4.40 15.93
C ASP A 676 -0.92 5.44 17.05
N GLU A 677 -1.86 6.36 17.14
CA GLU A 677 -1.89 7.36 18.22
C GLU A 677 -2.23 6.76 19.58
N GLN A 678 -2.86 5.57 19.61
CA GLN A 678 -3.01 4.78 20.82
C GLN A 678 -1.65 4.49 21.46
N GLY A 679 -0.65 4.14 20.66
CA GLY A 679 0.73 3.98 21.12
C GLY A 679 1.30 5.28 21.71
N GLY A 680 1.18 6.39 20.99
CA GLY A 680 1.74 7.68 21.42
C GLY A 680 1.09 8.24 22.70
N VAL A 681 -0.23 8.07 22.86
CA VAL A 681 -0.94 8.46 24.10
C VAL A 681 -0.63 7.49 25.23
N LEU A 682 -0.62 6.18 24.95
CA LEU A 682 -0.19 5.17 25.92
C LEU A 682 1.26 5.41 26.35
N ASP A 683 2.16 5.71 25.44
CA ASP A 683 3.54 6.08 25.76
C ASP A 683 3.57 7.32 26.69
N SER A 684 2.72 8.31 26.43
CA SER A 684 2.63 9.52 27.27
C SER A 684 2.05 9.25 28.66
N ILE A 685 1.05 8.37 28.75
CA ILE A 685 0.40 7.97 30.03
C ILE A 685 1.32 7.02 30.79
N LEU A 686 1.85 6.04 30.09
CA LEU A 686 2.72 5.02 30.66
C LEU A 686 4.15 5.51 30.83
N ALA A 687 4.52 6.65 30.25
CA ALA A 687 5.89 7.16 30.30
C ALA A 687 6.44 7.21 31.73
N GLY A 688 5.64 7.67 32.69
CA GLY A 688 6.00 7.66 34.11
C GLY A 688 6.15 6.24 34.65
N THR A 689 5.15 5.40 34.45
CA THR A 689 5.13 4.01 34.94
C THR A 689 6.17 3.17 34.22
N LEU A 690 6.29 3.30 32.90
CA LEU A 690 7.32 2.58 32.13
C LEU A 690 8.71 3.06 32.51
N ALA A 691 8.93 4.35 32.74
CA ALA A 691 10.19 4.87 33.25
C ALA A 691 10.52 4.34 34.65
N ASP A 692 9.52 4.13 35.50
CA ASP A 692 9.70 3.50 36.81
C ASP A 692 10.05 2.01 36.69
N VAL A 693 9.33 1.28 35.84
CA VAL A 693 9.60 -0.12 35.54
C VAL A 693 10.99 -0.27 34.87
N GLU A 694 11.29 0.60 33.90
CA GLU A 694 12.61 0.63 33.25
C GLU A 694 13.71 0.88 34.27
N ARG A 695 13.52 1.88 35.16
CA ARG A 695 14.49 2.12 36.27
C ARG A 695 14.65 0.91 37.17
N GLN A 696 13.57 0.22 37.53
CA GLN A 696 13.64 -1.00 38.33
C GLN A 696 14.39 -2.13 37.62
N LEU A 697 14.10 -2.32 36.33
CA LEU A 697 14.79 -3.31 35.51
C LEU A 697 16.27 -2.98 35.37
N HIS A 698 16.62 -1.69 35.19
CA HIS A 698 18.01 -1.24 35.21
C HIS A 698 18.70 -1.52 36.56
N VAL A 699 18.03 -1.24 37.69
CA VAL A 699 18.58 -1.56 39.00
C VAL A 699 18.83 -3.07 39.16
N ILE A 700 17.88 -3.92 38.75
CA ILE A 700 18.06 -5.38 38.76
C ILE A 700 19.22 -5.78 37.85
N PHE A 701 19.27 -5.23 36.63
CA PHE A 701 20.32 -5.51 35.66
C PHE A 701 21.69 -5.10 36.21
N ASP A 702 21.88 -3.90 36.70
CA ASP A 702 23.15 -3.38 37.20
C ASP A 702 23.64 -4.17 38.42
N GLN A 703 22.75 -4.52 39.34
CA GLN A 703 23.10 -5.33 40.54
C GLN A 703 23.49 -6.76 40.18
N GLN A 704 22.84 -7.35 39.18
CA GLN A 704 23.05 -8.74 38.79
C GLN A 704 23.93 -8.93 37.56
N ALA A 705 24.36 -7.86 36.89
CA ALA A 705 25.23 -7.93 35.71
C ALA A 705 26.52 -8.75 35.93
N PRO A 706 27.23 -8.69 37.07
CA PRO A 706 28.37 -9.54 37.34
C PRO A 706 28.03 -11.05 37.33
N LEU A 707 26.88 -11.42 37.95
CA LEU A 707 26.37 -12.78 37.92
C LEU A 707 25.95 -13.21 36.50
N MET A 708 25.27 -12.35 35.78
CA MET A 708 24.83 -12.62 34.41
C MET A 708 26.07 -12.87 33.50
N ARG A 709 27.10 -12.01 33.59
CA ARG A 709 28.37 -12.19 32.86
C ARG A 709 29.09 -13.49 33.25
N PHE A 710 29.12 -13.83 34.54
CA PHE A 710 29.69 -15.09 35.00
C PHE A 710 28.93 -16.29 34.39
N LEU A 711 27.62 -16.33 34.48
CA LEU A 711 26.81 -17.38 33.86
C LEU A 711 27.06 -17.49 32.36
N GLY A 712 27.14 -16.38 31.65
CA GLY A 712 27.51 -16.33 30.25
C GLY A 712 28.89 -16.92 29.97
N SER A 713 29.89 -16.58 30.80
CA SER A 713 31.26 -17.10 30.64
C SER A 713 31.36 -18.61 30.81
N VAL A 714 30.53 -19.20 31.64
CA VAL A 714 30.43 -20.66 31.87
C VAL A 714 29.39 -21.32 30.98
N ARG A 715 28.85 -20.60 30.00
CA ARG A 715 27.81 -21.04 29.05
C ARG A 715 26.54 -21.61 29.72
N THR A 716 26.21 -21.11 30.89
CA THR A 716 24.98 -21.47 31.59
C THR A 716 23.88 -20.48 31.22
N PRO A 717 22.71 -20.97 30.75
CA PRO A 717 21.61 -20.08 30.40
C PRO A 717 21.15 -19.21 31.58
N LEU A 718 20.84 -17.93 31.31
CA LEU A 718 20.30 -17.03 32.33
C LEU A 718 18.96 -17.58 32.86
N PRO A 719 18.71 -17.56 34.16
CA PRO A 719 17.36 -17.78 34.72
C PRO A 719 16.34 -16.81 34.12
N ALA A 720 15.09 -17.27 33.92
CA ALA A 720 14.05 -16.50 33.19
C ALA A 720 13.87 -15.04 33.70
N PRO A 721 13.82 -14.73 35.01
CA PRO A 721 13.72 -13.34 35.47
C PRO A 721 14.93 -12.47 35.11
N LEU A 722 16.15 -13.03 35.20
CA LEU A 722 17.36 -12.30 34.85
C LEU A 722 17.47 -12.10 33.33
N ARG A 723 17.07 -13.12 32.56
CA ARG A 723 17.00 -13.02 31.12
C ARG A 723 16.03 -11.91 30.68
N ALA A 724 14.81 -11.87 31.23
CA ALA A 724 13.82 -10.84 30.89
C ALA A 724 14.36 -9.43 31.18
N ALA A 725 15.03 -9.22 32.33
CA ALA A 725 15.65 -7.93 32.65
C ALA A 725 16.80 -7.59 31.69
N ALA A 726 17.67 -8.54 31.36
CA ALA A 726 18.79 -8.33 30.45
C ALA A 726 18.31 -8.04 29.02
N ASP A 727 17.36 -8.86 28.49
CA ASP A 727 16.82 -8.68 27.14
C ASP A 727 16.15 -7.31 27.01
N PHE A 728 15.37 -6.88 28.01
CA PHE A 728 14.73 -5.58 27.99
C PHE A 728 15.74 -4.43 28.05
N VAL A 729 16.59 -4.39 29.08
CA VAL A 729 17.50 -3.26 29.33
C VAL A 729 18.49 -3.09 28.19
N VAL A 730 19.12 -4.18 27.74
CA VAL A 730 20.14 -4.10 26.68
C VAL A 730 19.54 -3.64 25.36
N ASN A 731 18.36 -4.17 24.97
CA ASN A 731 17.70 -3.73 23.73
C ASN A 731 17.20 -2.27 23.83
N ALA A 732 16.64 -1.84 24.97
CA ALA A 732 16.21 -0.46 25.19
C ALA A 732 17.39 0.52 25.12
N ASP A 733 18.49 0.19 25.75
CA ASP A 733 19.72 1.00 25.71
C ASP A 733 20.34 1.08 24.34
N LEU A 734 20.35 -0.04 23.59
CA LEU A 734 20.87 -0.08 22.23
C LEU A 734 19.97 0.75 21.29
N ARG A 735 18.64 0.62 21.39
CA ARG A 735 17.71 1.44 20.58
C ARG A 735 17.94 2.92 20.80
N ARG A 736 18.04 3.36 22.07
CA ARG A 736 18.28 4.77 22.43
C ARG A 736 19.62 5.25 21.86
N ALA A 737 20.68 4.48 22.07
CA ALA A 737 22.03 4.84 21.66
C ALA A 737 22.23 4.77 20.12
N LEU A 738 21.59 3.85 19.42
CA LEU A 738 21.61 3.77 17.95
C LEU A 738 20.77 4.90 17.32
N GLY A 739 19.64 5.28 17.94
CA GLY A 739 18.81 6.38 17.50
C GLY A 739 19.41 7.77 17.74
N ASP A 740 20.32 7.90 18.71
CA ASP A 740 21.05 9.15 18.96
C ASP A 740 22.21 9.29 17.97
N GLY A 741 22.03 10.12 16.94
CA GLY A 741 23.05 10.40 15.92
C GLY A 741 24.36 10.98 16.46
N GLU A 742 24.38 11.46 17.70
CA GLU A 742 25.54 12.06 18.37
C GLU A 742 26.27 11.06 19.30
N ALA A 743 25.67 9.89 19.63
CA ALA A 743 26.28 8.91 20.54
C ALA A 743 27.61 8.33 20.02
N GLU A 744 28.58 8.14 20.91
CA GLU A 744 29.91 7.64 20.56
C GLU A 744 29.89 6.15 20.17
N PRO A 745 30.49 5.78 19.02
CA PRO A 745 30.51 4.38 18.54
C PRO A 745 31.14 3.38 19.54
N ALA A 746 32.23 3.77 20.22
CA ALA A 746 32.90 2.91 21.21
C ALA A 746 31.99 2.49 22.39
N GLY A 747 31.00 3.34 22.74
CA GLY A 747 29.99 3.00 23.72
C GLY A 747 29.02 1.92 23.21
N LEU A 748 28.66 1.97 21.93
CA LEU A 748 27.78 1.02 21.27
C LEU A 748 28.45 -0.36 21.08
N GLU A 749 29.70 -0.39 20.63
CA GLU A 749 30.48 -1.62 20.50
C GLU A 749 30.60 -2.37 21.83
N ARG A 750 30.85 -1.64 22.92
CA ARG A 750 30.94 -2.22 24.26
C ARG A 750 29.60 -2.84 24.69
N ARG A 751 28.47 -2.18 24.41
CA ARG A 751 27.12 -2.71 24.72
C ARG A 751 26.78 -3.96 23.91
N LEU A 752 27.14 -3.99 22.63
CA LEU A 752 26.98 -5.18 21.79
C LEU A 752 27.84 -6.35 22.27
N ALA A 753 29.08 -6.08 22.67
CA ALA A 753 29.93 -7.10 23.25
C ALA A 753 29.40 -7.62 24.60
N GLU A 754 28.85 -6.76 25.42
CA GLU A 754 28.22 -7.15 26.70
C GLU A 754 26.96 -7.99 26.46
N ALA A 755 26.11 -7.64 25.50
CA ALA A 755 24.96 -8.44 25.08
C ALA A 755 25.37 -9.86 24.65
N ALA A 756 26.39 -9.97 23.83
CA ALA A 756 26.94 -11.26 23.38
C ALA A 756 27.49 -12.07 24.53
N ALA A 757 28.23 -11.44 25.46
CA ALA A 757 28.81 -12.12 26.63
C ALA A 757 27.74 -12.70 27.58
N MET A 758 26.56 -12.06 27.68
CA MET A 758 25.45 -12.51 28.50
C MET A 758 24.45 -13.40 27.77
N GLY A 759 24.57 -13.57 26.45
CA GLY A 759 23.64 -14.34 25.62
C GLY A 759 22.25 -13.71 25.53
N VAL A 760 22.19 -12.35 25.50
CA VAL A 760 20.95 -11.58 25.34
C VAL A 760 20.39 -11.79 23.95
N ALA A 761 19.08 -11.98 23.84
CA ALA A 761 18.36 -11.99 22.58
C ALA A 761 18.20 -10.55 22.04
N LEU A 762 18.95 -10.22 20.98
CA LEU A 762 18.86 -8.91 20.35
C LEU A 762 17.66 -8.83 19.41
N ASP A 763 16.96 -7.68 19.40
CA ASP A 763 15.99 -7.32 18.40
C ASP A 763 16.70 -6.91 17.10
N ALA A 764 17.19 -7.91 16.38
CA ALA A 764 18.07 -7.72 15.23
C ALA A 764 17.45 -6.86 14.13
N GLU A 765 16.15 -7.05 13.84
CA GLU A 765 15.44 -6.30 12.79
C GLU A 765 15.22 -4.83 13.21
N GLY A 766 14.73 -4.60 14.44
CA GLY A 766 14.49 -3.25 14.94
C GLY A 766 15.78 -2.43 15.10
N LEU A 767 16.84 -3.04 15.64
CA LEU A 767 18.14 -2.38 15.80
C LEU A 767 18.79 -2.08 14.45
N GLY A 768 18.67 -3.01 13.48
CA GLY A 768 19.15 -2.82 12.12
C GLY A 768 18.47 -1.66 11.42
N LEU A 769 17.14 -1.55 11.53
CA LEU A 769 16.37 -0.45 10.95
C LEU A 769 16.73 0.90 11.58
N ILE A 770 16.88 0.97 12.91
CA ILE A 770 17.26 2.22 13.59
C ILE A 770 18.62 2.70 13.12
N LEU A 771 19.61 1.81 13.03
CA LEU A 771 20.96 2.17 12.58
C LEU A 771 20.96 2.61 11.11
N ALA A 772 20.25 1.92 10.24
CA ALA A 772 20.06 2.29 8.83
C ALA A 772 19.41 3.67 8.68
N THR A 773 18.38 3.94 9.48
CA THR A 773 17.67 5.24 9.48
C THR A 773 18.59 6.36 9.97
N THR A 774 19.31 6.17 11.06
CA THR A 774 20.25 7.16 11.61
C THR A 774 21.35 7.49 10.62
N LEU A 775 21.93 6.49 9.94
CA LEU A 775 22.90 6.69 8.86
C LEU A 775 22.31 7.50 7.71
N SER A 776 21.10 7.19 7.29
CA SER A 776 20.41 7.89 6.21
C SER A 776 20.17 9.36 6.56
N VAL A 777 19.75 9.65 7.80
CA VAL A 777 19.55 11.04 8.28
C VAL A 777 20.87 11.82 8.30
N LEU A 778 21.97 11.20 8.74
CA LEU A 778 23.29 11.86 8.73
C LEU A 778 23.75 12.19 7.30
N LEU A 779 23.56 11.28 6.36
CA LEU A 779 23.94 11.49 4.96
C LEU A 779 23.00 12.49 4.26
N GLU A 780 21.72 12.52 4.61
CA GLU A 780 20.78 13.54 4.11
C GLU A 780 21.17 14.95 4.59
N ARG A 781 21.52 15.10 5.87
CA ARG A 781 22.07 16.36 6.38
C ARG A 781 23.34 16.76 5.63
N LEU A 782 24.23 15.81 5.37
CA LEU A 782 25.44 16.04 4.61
C LEU A 782 25.15 16.48 3.17
N ARG A 783 24.11 15.93 2.53
CA ARG A 783 23.68 16.33 1.18
C ARG A 783 23.22 17.78 1.14
N VAL A 784 22.48 18.21 2.17
CA VAL A 784 22.00 19.60 2.29
C VAL A 784 23.10 20.56 2.72
N ALA A 785 23.96 20.14 3.63
CA ALA A 785 25.06 20.94 4.18
C ALA A 785 26.40 20.19 4.10
N PRO A 786 27.00 20.07 2.90
CA PRO A 786 28.21 19.26 2.68
C PRO A 786 29.45 19.69 3.48
N ASP A 787 29.46 20.93 3.94
CA ASP A 787 30.61 21.53 4.67
C ASP A 787 30.41 21.50 6.20
N GLU A 788 29.30 20.89 6.72
CA GLU A 788 29.09 20.80 8.16
C GLU A 788 30.17 19.94 8.84
N PRO A 789 30.94 20.51 9.79
CA PRO A 789 32.04 19.80 10.43
C PRO A 789 31.55 18.55 11.17
N GLY A 790 32.28 17.48 11.03
CA GLY A 790 32.05 16.25 11.79
C GLY A 790 30.99 15.30 11.27
N LEU A 791 30.07 15.72 10.35
CA LEU A 791 29.05 14.81 9.81
C LEU A 791 29.65 13.57 9.13
N LEU A 792 30.66 13.77 8.27
CA LEU A 792 31.36 12.69 7.59
C LEU A 792 32.08 11.73 8.56
N ALA A 793 32.72 12.28 9.60
CA ALA A 793 33.40 11.46 10.60
C ALA A 793 32.38 10.59 11.37
N ARG A 794 31.22 11.17 11.74
CA ARG A 794 30.12 10.43 12.39
C ARG A 794 29.53 9.37 11.48
N ALA A 795 29.28 9.69 10.22
CA ALA A 795 28.76 8.72 9.25
C ALA A 795 29.74 7.56 9.04
N ALA A 796 31.06 7.84 8.90
CA ALA A 796 32.07 6.81 8.77
C ALA A 796 32.14 5.89 10.01
N ALA A 797 32.05 6.46 11.21
CA ALA A 797 32.06 5.70 12.45
C ALA A 797 30.79 4.81 12.59
N ARG A 798 29.62 5.33 12.19
CA ARG A 798 28.37 4.52 12.20
C ARG A 798 28.38 3.42 11.13
N LEU A 799 29.00 3.65 9.99
CA LEU A 799 29.18 2.62 8.97
C LEU A 799 30.11 1.50 9.46
N ALA A 800 31.19 1.83 10.14
CA ALA A 800 32.06 0.84 10.77
C ALA A 800 31.29 -0.02 11.80
N LEU A 801 30.45 0.63 12.62
CA LEU A 801 29.56 -0.05 13.54
C LEU A 801 28.57 -0.98 12.82
N ALA A 802 27.96 -0.53 11.73
CA ALA A 802 27.00 -1.31 10.94
C ALA A 802 27.67 -2.58 10.35
N GLN A 803 28.93 -2.48 9.95
CA GLN A 803 29.71 -3.63 9.46
C GLN A 803 30.10 -4.61 10.56
N ALA A 804 30.32 -4.13 11.79
CA ALA A 804 30.68 -4.94 12.95
C ALA A 804 29.47 -5.50 13.71
N ALA A 805 28.26 -5.01 13.42
CA ALA A 805 27.03 -5.39 14.12
C ALA A 805 26.73 -6.90 13.92
N PRO A 806 26.23 -7.60 14.96
CA PRO A 806 25.84 -9.01 14.86
C PRO A 806 24.46 -9.21 14.20
N PHE A 807 23.94 -8.19 13.54
CA PHE A 807 22.67 -8.20 12.83
C PHE A 807 22.81 -7.47 11.49
N ALA A 808 21.92 -7.78 10.55
CA ALA A 808 21.92 -7.13 9.24
C ALA A 808 21.46 -5.68 9.34
N VAL A 809 22.17 -4.78 8.64
CA VAL A 809 21.81 -3.37 8.51
C VAL A 809 21.57 -3.08 7.03
N ASP A 810 20.38 -2.61 6.69
CA ASP A 810 20.10 -2.23 5.32
C ASP A 810 20.70 -0.86 5.00
N LEU A 811 21.74 -0.86 4.20
CA LEU A 811 22.46 0.35 3.77
C LEU A 811 21.90 0.95 2.47
N TRP A 812 20.81 0.42 1.93
CA TRP A 812 20.32 0.81 0.61
C TRP A 812 20.14 2.32 0.46
N ARG A 813 19.39 2.97 1.38
CA ARG A 813 19.17 4.43 1.34
C ARG A 813 20.46 5.20 1.55
N ALA A 814 21.31 4.76 2.47
CA ALA A 814 22.62 5.37 2.73
C ALA A 814 23.53 5.29 1.50
N GLN A 815 23.51 4.17 0.78
CA GLN A 815 24.26 4.00 -0.48
C GLN A 815 23.78 4.94 -1.58
N ASN A 816 22.46 5.17 -1.71
CA ASN A 816 21.91 6.13 -2.68
C ASN A 816 22.43 7.56 -2.40
N LEU A 817 22.32 7.98 -1.12
CA LEU A 817 22.81 9.31 -0.70
C LEU A 817 24.33 9.44 -0.86
N GLY A 818 25.06 8.39 -0.51
CA GLY A 818 26.52 8.34 -0.71
C GLY A 818 26.90 8.41 -2.19
N HIS A 819 26.16 7.74 -3.06
CA HIS A 819 26.38 7.80 -4.51
C HIS A 819 26.07 9.19 -5.06
N GLU A 820 24.97 9.83 -4.64
CA GLU A 820 24.67 11.21 -5.02
C GLU A 820 25.77 12.18 -4.59
N LEU A 821 26.26 12.04 -3.35
CA LEU A 821 27.39 12.83 -2.86
C LEU A 821 28.69 12.57 -3.65
N ARG A 822 28.92 11.34 -4.11
CA ARG A 822 30.04 10.98 -4.99
C ARG A 822 29.98 11.73 -6.32
N GLU A 823 28.79 11.89 -6.89
CA GLU A 823 28.61 12.58 -8.17
C GLU A 823 28.60 14.11 -8.03
N THR A 824 28.07 14.64 -6.93
CA THR A 824 27.83 16.07 -6.78
C THR A 824 28.90 16.79 -5.93
N ALA A 825 29.17 16.24 -4.74
CA ALA A 825 30.02 16.93 -3.75
C ALA A 825 31.49 16.51 -3.81
N TYR A 826 31.80 15.27 -4.16
CA TYR A 826 33.17 14.75 -4.17
C TYR A 826 34.10 15.35 -5.26
N PRO A 827 33.66 15.49 -6.54
CA PRO A 827 34.57 15.93 -7.60
C PRO A 827 35.13 17.33 -7.38
N PRO A 828 34.36 18.37 -7.02
CA PRO A 828 34.91 19.69 -6.79
C PRO A 828 35.86 19.73 -5.57
N ARG A 829 35.57 18.98 -4.51
CA ARG A 829 36.41 18.91 -3.31
C ARG A 829 37.71 18.14 -3.54
N ARG A 830 37.65 17.10 -4.35
CA ARG A 830 38.85 16.39 -4.79
C ARG A 830 39.81 17.33 -5.57
N ALA A 831 39.24 18.06 -6.53
CA ALA A 831 40.04 19.03 -7.30
C ALA A 831 40.64 20.13 -6.40
N ALA A 832 39.89 20.63 -5.42
CA ALA A 832 40.39 21.61 -4.45
C ALA A 832 41.52 21.02 -3.56
N ALA A 833 41.40 19.80 -3.11
CA ALA A 833 42.40 19.08 -2.32
C ALA A 833 43.68 18.83 -3.14
N GLU A 834 43.56 18.48 -4.43
CA GLU A 834 44.69 18.33 -5.35
C GLU A 834 45.38 19.68 -5.62
N ALA A 835 44.65 20.80 -5.49
CA ALA A 835 45.18 22.17 -5.58
C ALA A 835 45.77 22.68 -4.26
N GLY A 836 45.79 21.90 -3.19
CA GLY A 836 46.44 22.25 -1.92
C GLY A 836 45.51 22.82 -0.84
N ASP A 837 44.20 22.64 -0.97
CA ASP A 837 43.23 23.01 0.08
C ASP A 837 43.19 21.92 1.17
N ASP A 838 43.73 22.25 2.36
CA ASP A 838 43.80 21.33 3.50
C ASP A 838 42.40 20.91 4.01
N ALA A 839 41.43 21.83 4.01
CA ALA A 839 40.09 21.53 4.47
C ALA A 839 39.41 20.55 3.50
N ALA A 840 39.57 20.75 2.20
CA ALA A 840 39.09 19.83 1.18
C ALA A 840 39.80 18.46 1.26
N ALA A 841 41.09 18.43 1.58
CA ALA A 841 41.83 17.18 1.75
C ALA A 841 41.29 16.34 2.94
N VAL A 842 41.01 17.00 4.07
CA VAL A 842 40.37 16.34 5.24
C VAL A 842 39.00 15.81 4.87
N TRP A 843 38.18 16.60 4.19
CA TRP A 843 36.84 16.20 3.73
C TRP A 843 36.91 14.96 2.82
N VAL A 844 37.79 14.99 1.83
CA VAL A 844 38.04 13.88 0.90
C VAL A 844 38.47 12.62 1.64
N GLY A 845 39.35 12.75 2.66
CA GLY A 845 39.80 11.65 3.49
C GLY A 845 38.64 10.99 4.27
N HIS A 846 37.73 11.79 4.82
CA HIS A 846 36.53 11.26 5.51
C HIS A 846 35.54 10.63 4.53
N PHE A 847 35.33 11.29 3.37
CA PHE A 847 34.38 10.75 2.37
C PHE A 847 34.88 9.42 1.78
N ARG A 848 36.20 9.22 1.60
CA ARG A 848 36.74 7.92 1.20
C ARG A 848 36.35 6.80 2.18
N ARG A 849 36.43 7.06 3.50
CA ARG A 849 35.97 6.10 4.51
C ARG A 849 34.49 5.81 4.44
N VAL A 850 33.67 6.84 4.21
CA VAL A 850 32.22 6.69 3.98
C VAL A 850 31.99 5.84 2.72
N ALA A 851 32.66 6.15 1.62
CA ALA A 851 32.53 5.43 0.36
C ALA A 851 32.96 3.95 0.50
N ASP A 852 34.06 3.69 1.23
CA ASP A 852 34.47 2.31 1.54
C ASP A 852 33.42 1.58 2.38
N GLY A 853 32.88 2.23 3.42
CA GLY A 853 31.82 1.68 4.27
C GLY A 853 30.52 1.39 3.54
N LEU A 854 30.22 2.17 2.51
CA LEU A 854 29.03 2.01 1.63
C LEU A 854 29.32 1.13 0.40
N SER A 855 30.53 0.61 0.26
CA SER A 855 30.99 -0.16 -0.91
C SER A 855 30.86 0.63 -2.23
N LEU A 856 31.08 1.95 -2.21
CA LEU A 856 31.05 2.78 -3.40
C LEU A 856 32.41 2.76 -4.13
N ARG A 857 32.41 2.60 -5.45
CA ARG A 857 33.55 2.84 -6.30
C ARG A 857 33.75 4.34 -6.45
N LEU A 858 34.93 4.85 -6.09
CA LEU A 858 35.31 6.24 -6.35
C LEU A 858 36.00 6.36 -7.72
N PRO A 859 35.81 7.49 -8.44
CA PRO A 859 36.41 7.75 -9.74
C PRO A 859 37.91 7.99 -9.67
#